data_fcd6962832829683057310540fd3ca02
#
_entry.id   fcd6962832829683057310540fd3ca02
#
_cell.length_a   1.000
_cell.length_b   1.000
_cell.length_c   1.000
_cell.angle_alpha   90.00
_cell.angle_beta   90.00
_cell.angle_gamma   90.00
#
_symmetry.space_group_name_H-M   'P 1'
#
loop_
_entity.id
_entity.type
_entity.pdbx_description
1 polymer ?
#
loop_
_entity_poly.entity_id
_entity_poly.type
_entity_poly.pdbx_seq_one_letter_code
_entity_poly.pdbx_strand_id
1 'polypeptide(L)'
;MKGTKLAFLCSTVLASAPAAAMAQGGDTIVVTAQKREQRLLDVPIPVTAVSAEDLAEQNLVQLKDVYNRIPGFQYGGPRAADLSLRGITTGGQTNPTLAILIDDIPFGGTTNASQPVIPDFDPGTIERIEVLRGPQGTLYGAASLGGLIKYVTRTPSTSEFYGRMEVGANKVKDGEMGYSARGSVNVPLLEDFAALSVSGFYRADPAYLDNIRPGFEEEDVNERESWGGRASLLLTPTDNLKITLSALRQEVSTDFSDLSYSSGAIELQDIADYSPAFTDRTTIDTLPSVGDQTFALYSGRIDLDLEWAELTSITSWGKVDNLLSNDVTSVFSFLGGAYSAPSDFAVTIANGGSSDKWTQELRLGGQSEKFDWLVGFFYQDENATLEQTLFLLDGSGSLLATPYIGAGPQSYKEYAGFASVTYHATDKLDIQVGGRFAKNKQSYDENTIIDGPAQMFFGPSTSVTTPSKDDAFTWMVSPSYHFTPDIMGYARIASGYRPGGPNTAVAPQSSFGSDSVINYELGLKGEVVPGQLTVDMSVFQINWTDIQLQNTNSANQFTYLTNGGEARSRGVEFASVWTPFDGFELSGNFTYTDAELTEDLPTFAGVDTLAGFDGDRLPFSSKWAGTVSARKSVELTPDVLGYVGLSYTYVGDRRSAFQNTAANPGTYRFDLPSYNLLDLQAGLEFNEVWNFNLYVRNLTNEEGVIAATTRNGTNTPRAVFTQPRTIGFTLSREF
;
A
#
# COMPACT_ATOMS: atom_id res chain seq x y z
N MET A 1 -34.28 16.57 -20.55
CA MET A 1 -35.01 17.83 -20.83
C MET A 1 -34.78 18.82 -19.72
N LYS A 2 -34.35 20.01 -20.11
CA LYS A 2 -34.18 21.25 -19.32
C LYS A 2 -33.03 21.28 -18.31
N GLY A 3 -31.90 21.81 -18.79
CA GLY A 3 -30.77 22.23 -17.98
C GLY A 3 -31.06 23.55 -17.25
N THR A 4 -30.45 23.65 -16.08
CA THR A 4 -30.37 24.91 -15.31
C THR A 4 -28.90 25.29 -15.22
N LYS A 5 -28.53 26.35 -15.94
CA LYS A 5 -27.18 26.94 -15.88
C LYS A 5 -27.05 27.71 -14.56
N LEU A 6 -26.14 27.30 -13.70
CA LEU A 6 -25.73 28.10 -12.54
C LEU A 6 -24.56 28.99 -12.97
N ALA A 7 -24.77 30.30 -13.00
CA ALA A 7 -23.73 31.29 -13.26
C ALA A 7 -23.04 31.64 -11.93
N PHE A 8 -21.75 31.36 -11.82
CA PHE A 8 -20.91 31.84 -10.72
C PHE A 8 -20.38 33.24 -11.07
N LEU A 9 -20.73 34.22 -10.24
CA LEU A 9 -20.10 35.54 -10.19
C LEU A 9 -18.82 35.42 -9.38
N CYS A 10 -17.65 35.54 -10.02
CA CYS A 10 -16.38 35.77 -9.36
C CYS A 10 -16.21 37.28 -9.08
N SER A 11 -16.28 37.67 -7.82
CA SER A 11 -15.88 39.01 -7.37
C SER A 11 -14.42 38.97 -6.94
N THR A 12 -13.55 39.66 -7.66
CA THR A 12 -12.14 39.85 -7.35
C THR A 12 -11.97 40.75 -6.14
N VAL A 13 -11.46 40.22 -5.04
CA VAL A 13 -10.90 41.00 -3.93
C VAL A 13 -9.37 40.85 -4.00
N LEU A 14 -8.69 41.92 -4.43
CA LEU A 14 -7.23 42.04 -4.27
C LEU A 14 -6.95 42.47 -2.83
N ALA A 15 -6.44 41.58 -2.01
CA ALA A 15 -5.81 41.92 -0.74
C ALA A 15 -4.29 41.69 -0.88
N SER A 16 -3.53 42.76 -0.72
CA SER A 16 -2.06 42.74 -0.65
C SER A 16 -1.65 42.27 0.74
N ALA A 17 -1.09 41.08 0.86
CA ALA A 17 -0.41 40.60 2.06
C ALA A 17 1.08 40.92 2.00
N PRO A 18 1.73 41.24 3.13
CA PRO A 18 3.18 41.48 3.16
C PRO A 18 3.95 40.18 3.03
N ALA A 19 4.97 40.18 2.16
CA ALA A 19 5.89 39.07 2.00
C ALA A 19 6.66 38.84 3.33
N ALA A 20 6.42 37.69 3.94
CA ALA A 20 7.28 37.17 5.00
C ALA A 20 8.50 36.52 4.31
N ALA A 21 9.70 37.09 4.53
CA ALA A 21 10.95 36.50 4.10
C ALA A 21 11.11 35.12 4.80
N MET A 22 10.93 34.03 4.05
CA MET A 22 11.26 32.69 4.52
C MET A 22 12.78 32.59 4.66
N ALA A 23 13.25 32.39 5.90
CA ALA A 23 14.62 31.99 6.13
C ALA A 23 14.79 30.57 5.55
N GLN A 24 15.69 30.41 4.57
CA GLN A 24 16.19 29.10 4.15
C GLN A 24 17.03 28.50 5.29
N GLY A 25 16.37 27.93 6.27
CA GLY A 25 16.93 26.97 7.20
C GLY A 25 16.38 25.61 6.77
N GLY A 26 17.21 24.59 6.57
CA GLY A 26 16.78 23.26 6.18
C GLY A 26 15.62 22.80 7.07
N ASP A 27 14.45 22.60 6.48
CA ASP A 27 13.25 22.22 7.21
C ASP A 27 13.48 20.92 7.96
N THR A 28 13.38 20.99 9.28
CA THR A 28 13.50 19.80 10.13
C THR A 28 12.29 18.93 9.91
N ILE A 29 12.43 17.83 9.15
CA ILE A 29 11.34 16.90 8.90
C ILE A 29 10.86 16.31 10.24
N VAL A 30 9.62 16.61 10.59
CA VAL A 30 8.93 16.07 11.76
C VAL A 30 8.08 14.88 11.33
N VAL A 31 8.17 13.79 12.09
CA VAL A 31 7.40 12.56 11.85
C VAL A 31 6.61 12.15 13.09
N THR A 32 5.58 11.33 12.88
CA THR A 32 4.74 10.81 13.97
C THR A 32 4.93 9.29 14.16
N ALA A 33 6.11 8.81 13.84
CA ALA A 33 6.47 7.39 13.78
C ALA A 33 6.33 6.62 15.12
N GLN A 34 6.41 7.32 16.26
CA GLN A 34 6.23 6.72 17.59
C GLN A 34 4.95 7.19 18.31
N LYS A 35 3.92 7.54 17.52
CA LYS A 35 2.64 8.10 18.01
C LYS A 35 2.80 9.43 18.75
N ARG A 36 3.88 10.15 18.47
CA ARG A 36 4.21 11.52 18.94
C ARG A 36 5.04 12.21 17.88
N GLU A 37 4.98 13.53 17.83
CA GLU A 37 5.80 14.35 16.93
C GLU A 37 7.25 14.36 17.38
N GLN A 38 8.17 14.01 16.47
CA GLN A 38 9.61 13.98 16.71
C GLN A 38 10.36 14.34 15.43
N ARG A 39 11.56 14.91 15.54
CA ARG A 39 12.44 15.08 14.37
C ARG A 39 12.77 13.70 13.80
N LEU A 40 12.75 13.56 12.49
CA LEU A 40 13.09 12.30 11.79
C LEU A 40 14.43 11.71 12.27
N LEU A 41 15.42 12.59 12.54
CA LEU A 41 16.76 12.19 12.95
C LEU A 41 16.82 11.65 14.39
N ASP A 42 15.85 11.99 15.25
CA ASP A 42 15.80 11.57 16.66
C ASP A 42 15.01 10.24 16.85
N VAL A 43 14.38 9.73 15.80
CA VAL A 43 13.60 8.48 15.90
C VAL A 43 14.52 7.28 15.69
N PRO A 44 14.71 6.38 16.73
CA PRO A 44 15.64 5.25 16.65
C PRO A 44 15.07 4.04 15.88
N ILE A 45 14.50 4.30 14.71
CA ILE A 45 14.05 3.32 13.70
C ILE A 45 14.27 3.91 12.31
N PRO A 46 14.45 3.11 11.27
CA PRO A 46 14.54 3.62 9.91
C PRO A 46 13.15 4.10 9.47
N VAL A 47 13.05 5.38 9.17
CA VAL A 47 11.83 6.04 8.67
C VAL A 47 12.16 6.77 7.38
N THR A 48 11.33 6.61 6.38
CA THR A 48 11.34 7.44 5.17
C THR A 48 10.09 8.31 5.20
N ALA A 49 10.28 9.62 5.11
CA ALA A 49 9.17 10.57 4.96
C ALA A 49 9.26 11.22 3.58
N VAL A 50 8.13 11.25 2.85
CA VAL A 50 8.00 11.90 1.55
C VAL A 50 6.90 12.94 1.68
N SER A 51 7.23 14.23 1.48
CA SER A 51 6.27 15.33 1.63
C SER A 51 5.27 15.35 0.48
N ALA A 52 4.10 15.98 0.70
CA ALA A 52 3.13 16.20 -0.36
C ALA A 52 3.66 17.11 -1.47
N GLU A 53 4.56 18.04 -1.12
CA GLU A 53 5.26 18.90 -2.07
C GLU A 53 6.17 18.09 -2.98
N ASP A 54 7.01 17.20 -2.43
CA ASP A 54 7.86 16.29 -3.21
C ASP A 54 7.03 15.40 -4.14
N LEU A 55 5.89 14.89 -3.63
CA LEU A 55 4.97 14.08 -4.42
C LEU A 55 4.37 14.88 -5.58
N ALA A 56 3.93 16.10 -5.32
CA ALA A 56 3.32 16.96 -6.33
C ALA A 56 4.35 17.43 -7.38
N GLU A 57 5.54 17.88 -6.94
CA GLU A 57 6.61 18.32 -7.84
C GLU A 57 7.08 17.19 -8.77
N GLN A 58 7.21 15.99 -8.25
CA GLN A 58 7.59 14.81 -9.04
C GLN A 58 6.40 14.15 -9.72
N ASN A 59 5.20 14.70 -9.54
CA ASN A 59 3.92 14.16 -10.00
C ASN A 59 3.69 12.70 -9.58
N LEU A 60 4.15 12.30 -8.38
CA LEU A 60 3.95 10.98 -7.81
C LEU A 60 2.57 10.94 -7.16
N VAL A 61 1.57 10.43 -7.86
CA VAL A 61 0.17 10.53 -7.45
C VAL A 61 -0.43 9.21 -6.95
N GLN A 62 0.29 8.12 -7.12
CA GLN A 62 -0.11 6.79 -6.65
C GLN A 62 1.01 6.15 -5.86
N LEU A 63 0.67 5.22 -4.96
CA LEU A 63 1.68 4.48 -4.21
C LEU A 63 2.67 3.74 -5.13
N LYS A 64 2.20 3.22 -6.27
CA LYS A 64 3.07 2.59 -7.28
C LYS A 64 4.14 3.53 -7.87
N ASP A 65 3.94 4.84 -7.79
CA ASP A 65 4.92 5.84 -8.22
C ASP A 65 5.96 6.13 -7.13
N VAL A 66 5.59 5.90 -5.86
CA VAL A 66 6.38 6.28 -4.68
C VAL A 66 7.29 5.15 -4.19
N TYR A 67 6.88 3.88 -4.36
CA TYR A 67 7.57 2.75 -3.73
C TYR A 67 9.07 2.67 -4.06
N ASN A 68 9.47 3.05 -5.26
CA ASN A 68 10.89 3.07 -5.66
C ASN A 68 11.74 4.10 -4.90
N ARG A 69 11.10 5.07 -4.23
CA ARG A 69 11.78 6.09 -3.41
C ARG A 69 12.05 5.61 -1.98
N ILE A 70 11.52 4.46 -1.62
CA ILE A 70 11.56 3.92 -0.27
C ILE A 70 12.51 2.72 -0.23
N PRO A 71 13.62 2.78 0.55
CA PRO A 71 14.55 1.67 0.66
C PRO A 71 13.84 0.39 1.09
N GLY A 72 14.12 -0.72 0.41
CA GLY A 72 13.58 -2.04 0.77
C GLY A 72 12.10 -2.26 0.51
N PHE A 73 11.39 -1.27 -0.04
CA PHE A 73 10.00 -1.42 -0.44
C PHE A 73 9.91 -2.12 -1.80
N GLN A 74 8.96 -3.03 -1.93
CA GLN A 74 8.70 -3.75 -3.16
C GLN A 74 7.20 -3.81 -3.47
N TYR A 75 6.89 -3.64 -4.73
CA TYR A 75 5.54 -3.67 -5.28
C TYR A 75 5.43 -4.89 -6.20
N GLY A 76 4.63 -5.87 -5.80
CA GLY A 76 4.39 -7.10 -6.56
C GLY A 76 3.02 -7.14 -7.25
N GLY A 77 2.21 -6.06 -7.11
CA GLY A 77 0.86 -6.02 -7.69
C GLY A 77 -0.06 -5.01 -6.99
N PRO A 78 -1.30 -4.88 -7.45
CA PRO A 78 -2.22 -3.81 -7.03
C PRO A 78 -2.88 -4.03 -5.66
N ARG A 79 -2.73 -5.21 -5.03
CA ARG A 79 -3.34 -5.51 -3.74
C ARG A 79 -2.41 -5.15 -2.60
N ALA A 80 -2.95 -4.81 -1.42
CA ALA A 80 -2.13 -4.55 -0.24
C ALA A 80 -1.25 -5.76 0.18
N ALA A 81 -1.72 -6.98 -0.10
CA ALA A 81 -0.96 -8.21 0.12
C ALA A 81 0.26 -8.37 -0.80
N ASP A 82 0.30 -7.65 -1.93
CA ASP A 82 1.39 -7.67 -2.90
C ASP A 82 2.52 -6.70 -2.52
N LEU A 83 2.33 -5.90 -1.46
CA LEU A 83 3.32 -4.96 -0.94
C LEU A 83 4.24 -5.65 0.05
N SER A 84 5.52 -5.34 0.02
CA SER A 84 6.46 -5.83 1.02
C SER A 84 7.57 -4.84 1.33
N LEU A 85 8.07 -4.95 2.57
CA LEU A 85 9.28 -4.29 3.03
C LEU A 85 10.28 -5.34 3.47
N ARG A 86 11.56 -5.13 3.14
CA ARG A 86 12.65 -6.03 3.51
C ARG A 86 12.44 -7.47 3.03
N GLY A 87 11.70 -7.67 1.95
CA GLY A 87 11.41 -8.98 1.38
C GLY A 87 10.50 -9.88 2.21
N ILE A 88 9.83 -9.39 3.25
CA ILE A 88 8.88 -10.16 4.06
C ILE A 88 7.57 -10.29 3.30
N THR A 89 7.42 -11.37 2.53
CA THR A 89 6.25 -11.62 1.68
C THR A 89 6.10 -13.11 1.34
N THR A 90 4.86 -13.55 1.16
CA THR A 90 4.50 -14.86 0.62
C THR A 90 4.02 -14.78 -0.84
N GLY A 91 4.23 -13.63 -1.50
CA GLY A 91 3.82 -13.41 -2.90
C GLY A 91 2.35 -13.05 -3.07
N GLY A 92 1.76 -12.35 -2.09
CA GLY A 92 0.37 -11.88 -2.18
C GLY A 92 -0.70 -12.94 -1.96
N GLN A 93 -0.31 -14.13 -1.50
CA GLN A 93 -1.21 -15.27 -1.33
C GLN A 93 -1.97 -15.27 0.02
N THR A 94 -1.55 -14.44 0.96
CA THR A 94 -2.07 -14.38 2.33
C THR A 94 -2.42 -12.95 2.73
N ASN A 95 -2.87 -12.74 3.96
CA ASN A 95 -3.06 -11.38 4.50
C ASN A 95 -1.78 -10.54 4.39
N PRO A 96 -1.88 -9.21 4.28
CA PRO A 96 -0.72 -8.32 4.15
C PRO A 96 0.30 -8.50 5.28
N THR A 97 1.57 -8.38 4.93
CA THR A 97 2.70 -8.31 5.88
C THR A 97 3.13 -6.87 6.20
N LEU A 98 2.50 -5.92 5.52
CA LEU A 98 2.70 -4.48 5.65
C LEU A 98 1.40 -3.82 6.08
N ALA A 99 1.41 -3.08 7.20
CA ALA A 99 0.25 -2.33 7.64
C ALA A 99 0.11 -1.01 6.87
N ILE A 100 -1.13 -0.59 6.61
CA ILE A 100 -1.45 0.72 6.03
C ILE A 100 -2.28 1.49 7.04
N LEU A 101 -1.90 2.75 7.29
CA LEU A 101 -2.60 3.64 8.21
C LEU A 101 -2.93 4.98 7.53
N ILE A 102 -4.04 5.57 7.94
CA ILE A 102 -4.38 6.97 7.67
C ILE A 102 -4.33 7.68 9.02
N ASP A 103 -3.39 8.61 9.18
CA ASP A 103 -3.01 9.15 10.49
C ASP A 103 -2.60 7.99 11.43
N ASP A 104 -3.28 7.78 12.53
CA ASP A 104 -3.06 6.65 13.44
C ASP A 104 -4.14 5.55 13.31
N ILE A 105 -4.99 5.61 12.28
CA ILE A 105 -6.14 4.71 12.09
C ILE A 105 -5.75 3.57 11.12
N PRO A 106 -5.87 2.29 11.51
CA PRO A 106 -5.62 1.17 10.61
C PRO A 106 -6.60 1.17 9.43
N PHE A 107 -6.03 1.21 8.20
CA PHE A 107 -6.80 1.20 6.96
C PHE A 107 -6.93 -0.22 6.38
N GLY A 108 -8.02 -0.43 5.63
CA GLY A 108 -8.30 -1.72 5.01
C GLY A 108 -8.73 -2.79 6.01
N GLY A 109 -9.02 -3.97 5.51
CA GLY A 109 -9.50 -5.08 6.33
C GLY A 109 -8.37 -5.86 7.00
N THR A 110 -8.69 -6.46 8.12
CA THR A 110 -7.77 -7.31 8.88
C THR A 110 -7.89 -8.78 8.47
N THR A 111 -9.01 -9.16 7.86
CA THR A 111 -9.35 -10.53 7.49
C THR A 111 -9.26 -10.78 5.99
N ASN A 112 -9.14 -12.05 5.57
CA ASN A 112 -9.15 -12.42 4.16
C ASN A 112 -10.45 -12.02 3.44
N ALA A 113 -11.58 -12.03 4.15
CA ALA A 113 -12.88 -11.67 3.58
C ALA A 113 -12.98 -10.19 3.19
N SER A 114 -12.18 -9.33 3.81
CA SER A 114 -12.20 -7.88 3.55
C SER A 114 -11.48 -7.46 2.26
N GLN A 115 -10.75 -8.39 1.59
CA GLN A 115 -10.02 -8.10 0.35
C GLN A 115 -9.17 -6.82 0.48
N PRO A 116 -8.03 -6.85 1.20
CA PRO A 116 -7.28 -5.64 1.53
C PRO A 116 -6.81 -4.90 0.28
N VAL A 117 -7.17 -3.64 0.20
CA VAL A 117 -6.94 -2.74 -0.93
C VAL A 117 -5.88 -1.70 -0.59
N ILE A 118 -5.25 -1.12 -1.60
CA ILE A 118 -4.34 0.02 -1.45
C ILE A 118 -5.15 1.30 -1.65
N PRO A 119 -5.10 2.25 -0.71
CA PRO A 119 -5.75 3.55 -0.93
C PRO A 119 -5.00 4.33 -2.02
N ASP A 120 -5.74 5.03 -2.86
CA ASP A 120 -5.19 5.91 -3.89
C ASP A 120 -5.23 7.35 -3.38
N PHE A 121 -4.31 7.70 -2.49
CA PHE A 121 -4.26 9.04 -1.90
C PHE A 121 -3.66 10.07 -2.85
N ASP A 122 -4.44 11.12 -3.09
CA ASP A 122 -3.98 12.28 -3.82
C ASP A 122 -3.11 13.19 -2.92
N PRO A 123 -1.97 13.70 -3.42
CA PRO A 123 -1.10 14.63 -2.67
C PRO A 123 -1.81 15.86 -2.09
N GLY A 124 -2.92 16.30 -2.71
CA GLY A 124 -3.72 17.43 -2.18
C GLY A 124 -4.46 17.13 -0.87
N THR A 125 -4.59 15.87 -0.47
CA THR A 125 -5.31 15.44 0.74
C THR A 125 -4.39 15.12 1.92
N ILE A 126 -3.12 14.85 1.65
CA ILE A 126 -2.11 14.47 2.64
C ILE A 126 -1.09 15.58 2.87
N GLU A 127 -0.36 15.49 3.94
CA GLU A 127 0.82 16.31 4.26
C GLU A 127 2.10 15.57 3.89
N ARG A 128 2.15 14.26 4.19
CA ARG A 128 3.29 13.39 3.88
C ARG A 128 2.92 11.90 3.95
N ILE A 129 3.79 11.08 3.38
CA ILE A 129 3.79 9.63 3.57
C ILE A 129 4.96 9.28 4.48
N GLU A 130 4.71 8.58 5.58
CA GLU A 130 5.74 8.02 6.45
C GLU A 130 5.81 6.50 6.26
N VAL A 131 6.99 5.96 6.01
CA VAL A 131 7.21 4.50 5.92
C VAL A 131 8.20 4.07 7.00
N LEU A 132 7.70 3.27 7.93
CA LEU A 132 8.47 2.71 9.04
C LEU A 132 8.89 1.31 8.66
N ARG A 133 10.19 1.08 8.56
CA ARG A 133 10.77 -0.20 8.13
C ARG A 133 11.03 -1.12 9.32
N GLY A 134 10.83 -2.42 9.11
CA GLY A 134 10.91 -3.44 10.16
C GLY A 134 9.67 -3.52 11.06
N PRO A 135 9.57 -4.53 11.94
CA PRO A 135 8.36 -4.81 12.71
C PRO A 135 7.93 -3.65 13.60
N GLN A 136 6.63 -3.32 13.53
CA GLN A 136 6.00 -2.23 14.31
C GLN A 136 4.90 -2.74 15.25
N GLY A 137 4.88 -4.05 15.56
CA GLY A 137 3.84 -4.70 16.35
C GLY A 137 3.57 -4.10 17.72
N THR A 138 4.57 -3.48 18.36
CA THR A 138 4.45 -2.91 19.70
C THR A 138 3.51 -1.70 19.78
N LEU A 139 3.59 -0.76 18.84
CA LEU A 139 2.77 0.45 18.87
C LEU A 139 1.58 0.38 17.91
N TYR A 140 1.73 -0.33 16.79
CA TYR A 140 0.76 -0.34 15.71
C TYR A 140 -0.01 -1.66 15.56
N GLY A 141 0.44 -2.73 16.23
CA GLY A 141 -0.28 -4.00 16.32
C GLY A 141 -0.08 -4.92 15.12
N ALA A 142 -1.13 -5.59 14.74
CA ALA A 142 -1.13 -6.66 13.76
C ALA A 142 -0.72 -6.23 12.34
N ALA A 143 -0.30 -7.20 11.51
CA ALA A 143 0.04 -7.04 10.10
C ALA A 143 1.22 -6.10 9.79
N SER A 144 2.04 -5.74 10.78
CA SER A 144 3.22 -4.89 10.61
C SER A 144 4.53 -5.69 10.73
N LEU A 145 4.64 -6.83 10.02
CA LEU A 145 5.80 -7.74 10.04
C LEU A 145 7.02 -7.12 9.35
N GLY A 146 6.85 -6.66 8.12
CA GLY A 146 7.90 -5.98 7.35
C GLY A 146 8.01 -4.48 7.66
N GLY A 147 6.92 -3.89 8.14
CA GLY A 147 6.81 -2.46 8.44
C GLY A 147 5.41 -1.92 8.27
N LEU A 148 5.29 -0.60 8.13
CA LEU A 148 4.02 0.06 7.84
C LEU A 148 4.19 1.28 6.94
N ILE A 149 3.11 1.64 6.25
CA ILE A 149 2.92 2.91 5.54
C ILE A 149 1.87 3.72 6.30
N LYS A 150 2.19 4.98 6.58
CA LYS A 150 1.28 5.92 7.21
C LYS A 150 1.10 7.13 6.33
N TYR A 151 -0.13 7.36 5.88
CA TYR A 151 -0.55 8.59 5.23
C TYR A 151 -0.92 9.60 6.32
N VAL A 152 -0.15 10.66 6.44
CA VAL A 152 -0.41 11.74 7.39
C VAL A 152 -1.21 12.80 6.67
N THR A 153 -2.41 13.11 7.18
CA THR A 153 -3.29 14.10 6.57
C THR A 153 -3.00 15.50 7.08
N ARG A 154 -3.25 16.51 6.24
CA ARG A 154 -3.02 17.91 6.61
C ARG A 154 -4.01 18.36 7.70
N THR A 155 -3.46 18.91 8.80
CA THR A 155 -4.26 19.47 9.89
C THR A 155 -4.75 20.88 9.53
N PRO A 156 -6.04 21.25 9.78
CA PRO A 156 -6.52 22.60 9.55
C PRO A 156 -5.81 23.63 10.43
N SER A 157 -5.60 24.85 9.90
CA SER A 157 -5.06 26.01 10.64
C SER A 157 -6.19 26.97 11.01
N THR A 158 -6.25 27.36 12.28
CA THR A 158 -7.24 28.35 12.79
C THR A 158 -6.83 29.81 12.56
N SER A 159 -5.59 30.05 12.14
CA SER A 159 -5.02 31.39 11.92
C SER A 159 -4.83 31.76 10.47
N GLU A 160 -4.67 30.78 9.57
CA GLU A 160 -4.25 31.03 8.18
C GLU A 160 -5.31 30.56 7.18
N PHE A 161 -5.61 31.45 6.22
CA PHE A 161 -6.33 31.07 5.00
C PHE A 161 -5.32 30.71 3.93
N TYR A 162 -5.39 29.49 3.42
CA TYR A 162 -4.57 29.04 2.30
C TYR A 162 -5.32 28.05 1.43
N GLY A 163 -4.87 27.91 0.21
CA GLY A 163 -5.42 26.92 -0.70
C GLY A 163 -4.49 26.63 -1.86
N ARG A 164 -4.74 25.50 -2.52
CA ARG A 164 -4.04 25.08 -3.73
C ARG A 164 -5.02 24.52 -4.73
N MET A 165 -4.82 24.85 -6.01
CA MET A 165 -5.50 24.24 -7.13
C MET A 165 -4.47 23.75 -8.12
N GLU A 166 -4.71 22.59 -8.73
CA GLU A 166 -3.83 22.00 -9.72
C GLU A 166 -4.65 21.31 -10.80
N VAL A 167 -4.21 21.47 -12.06
CA VAL A 167 -4.72 20.71 -13.21
C VAL A 167 -3.54 20.11 -13.97
N GLY A 168 -3.73 18.92 -14.50
CA GLY A 168 -2.71 18.22 -15.25
C GLY A 168 -3.28 17.45 -16.44
N ALA A 169 -2.42 17.19 -17.42
CA ALA A 169 -2.69 16.26 -18.50
C ALA A 169 -1.42 15.49 -18.85
N ASN A 170 -1.60 14.26 -19.27
CA ASN A 170 -0.50 13.42 -19.70
C ASN A 170 -0.91 12.55 -20.88
N LYS A 171 0.08 12.04 -21.60
CA LYS A 171 -0.08 11.07 -22.67
C LYS A 171 0.89 9.92 -22.46
N VAL A 172 0.35 8.73 -22.43
CA VAL A 172 1.15 7.51 -22.46
C VAL A 172 1.53 7.17 -23.90
N LYS A 173 2.71 6.59 -24.07
CA LYS A 173 3.17 6.14 -25.40
C LYS A 173 2.31 4.96 -25.85
N ASP A 174 1.84 5.03 -27.10
CA ASP A 174 0.98 4.02 -27.73
C ASP A 174 -0.30 3.75 -26.91
N GLY A 175 -0.94 4.81 -26.37
CA GLY A 175 -2.15 4.77 -25.59
C GLY A 175 -2.83 6.13 -25.52
N GLU A 176 -3.72 6.34 -24.59
CA GLU A 176 -4.61 7.50 -24.49
C GLU A 176 -4.02 8.70 -23.74
N MET A 177 -4.82 9.75 -23.58
CA MET A 177 -4.53 10.91 -22.75
C MET A 177 -5.21 10.77 -21.38
N GLY A 178 -4.46 11.04 -20.32
CA GLY A 178 -4.99 11.17 -18.99
C GLY A 178 -5.13 12.62 -18.54
N TYR A 179 -6.01 12.86 -17.57
CA TYR A 179 -6.31 14.18 -17.03
C TYR A 179 -6.41 14.12 -15.51
N SER A 180 -6.01 15.21 -14.85
CA SER A 180 -6.19 15.36 -13.40
C SER A 180 -6.61 16.77 -13.02
N ALA A 181 -7.41 16.87 -11.98
CA ALA A 181 -7.74 18.12 -11.31
C ALA A 181 -7.82 17.89 -9.81
N ARG A 182 -7.20 18.75 -9.03
CA ARG A 182 -7.26 18.69 -7.58
C ARG A 182 -7.32 20.07 -6.96
N GLY A 183 -7.86 20.13 -5.75
CA GLY A 183 -7.90 21.38 -5.01
C GLY A 183 -8.06 21.14 -3.54
N SER A 184 -7.48 22.06 -2.76
CA SER A 184 -7.63 22.10 -1.31
C SER A 184 -7.77 23.55 -0.84
N VAL A 185 -8.51 23.75 0.24
CA VAL A 185 -8.66 25.05 0.89
C VAL A 185 -8.77 24.87 2.39
N ASN A 186 -8.05 25.70 3.13
CA ASN A 186 -8.20 25.88 4.57
C ASN A 186 -8.86 27.22 4.87
N VAL A 187 -9.91 27.20 5.66
CA VAL A 187 -10.69 28.40 6.03
C VAL A 187 -10.73 28.51 7.55
N PRO A 188 -10.07 29.47 8.18
CA PRO A 188 -10.33 29.83 9.55
C PRO A 188 -11.78 30.32 9.67
N LEU A 189 -12.62 29.57 10.40
CA LEU A 189 -14.02 29.96 10.64
C LEU A 189 -14.15 30.97 11.78
N LEU A 190 -13.36 30.73 12.82
CA LEU A 190 -13.19 31.61 13.97
C LEU A 190 -11.71 31.56 14.35
N GLU A 191 -11.05 32.70 14.36
CA GLU A 191 -9.63 32.83 14.70
C GLU A 191 -9.35 32.17 16.07
N ASP A 192 -8.28 31.40 16.13
CA ASP A 192 -7.82 30.62 17.30
C ASP A 192 -8.85 29.64 17.89
N PHE A 193 -10.02 29.43 17.24
CA PHE A 193 -11.05 28.54 17.76
C PHE A 193 -11.50 27.46 16.77
N ALA A 194 -11.71 27.78 15.50
CA ALA A 194 -12.26 26.81 14.56
C ALA A 194 -11.73 27.03 13.14
N ALA A 195 -11.38 25.93 12.47
CA ALA A 195 -11.01 25.92 11.07
C ALA A 195 -11.61 24.73 10.33
N LEU A 196 -11.91 24.93 9.04
CA LEU A 196 -12.37 23.90 8.13
C LEU A 196 -11.39 23.76 6.98
N SER A 197 -10.86 22.57 6.76
CA SER A 197 -10.10 22.23 5.56
C SER A 197 -10.92 21.28 4.68
N VAL A 198 -10.98 21.57 3.38
CA VAL A 198 -11.65 20.72 2.40
C VAL A 198 -10.71 20.49 1.23
N SER A 199 -10.60 19.25 0.77
CA SER A 199 -9.84 18.87 -0.42
C SER A 199 -10.63 17.89 -1.28
N GLY A 200 -10.33 17.89 -2.57
CA GLY A 200 -10.93 16.95 -3.52
C GLY A 200 -10.09 16.81 -4.78
N PHE A 201 -10.22 15.68 -5.45
CA PHE A 201 -9.53 15.39 -6.70
C PHE A 201 -10.37 14.55 -7.64
N TYR A 202 -10.04 14.63 -8.90
CA TYR A 202 -10.45 13.74 -9.97
C TYR A 202 -9.25 13.41 -10.83
N ARG A 203 -9.09 12.15 -11.22
CA ARG A 203 -8.04 11.69 -12.11
C ARG A 203 -8.54 10.58 -13.01
N ALA A 204 -8.31 10.74 -14.32
CA ALA A 204 -8.43 9.70 -15.33
C ALA A 204 -7.02 9.30 -15.77
N ASP A 205 -6.60 8.09 -15.44
CA ASP A 205 -5.30 7.54 -15.84
C ASP A 205 -5.43 6.98 -17.28
N PRO A 206 -4.46 7.26 -18.19
CA PRO A 206 -4.57 6.88 -19.59
C PRO A 206 -4.48 5.36 -19.79
N ALA A 207 -5.34 4.82 -20.60
CA ALA A 207 -5.28 3.44 -21.06
C ALA A 207 -4.15 3.22 -22.09
N TYR A 208 -3.63 1.99 -22.16
CA TYR A 208 -2.52 1.61 -23.05
C TYR A 208 -2.43 0.10 -23.31
N LEU A 209 -3.42 -0.66 -22.92
CA LEU A 209 -3.47 -2.12 -23.08
C LEU A 209 -4.50 -2.47 -24.14
N ASP A 210 -4.10 -3.21 -25.18
CA ASP A 210 -5.00 -3.62 -26.25
C ASP A 210 -5.54 -5.04 -26.01
N ASN A 211 -6.84 -5.23 -26.21
CA ASN A 211 -7.42 -6.57 -26.29
C ASN A 211 -7.33 -7.08 -27.74
N ILE A 212 -6.53 -8.11 -27.94
CA ILE A 212 -6.28 -8.69 -29.27
C ILE A 212 -7.03 -10.02 -29.49
N ARG A 213 -7.99 -10.35 -28.63
CA ARG A 213 -8.76 -11.57 -28.79
C ARG A 213 -9.62 -11.52 -30.04
N PRO A 214 -9.58 -12.53 -30.96
CA PRO A 214 -10.39 -12.57 -32.15
C PRO A 214 -11.89 -12.44 -31.83
N GLY A 215 -12.53 -11.41 -32.40
CA GLY A 215 -13.96 -11.06 -32.21
C GLY A 215 -14.24 -10.18 -30.97
N PHE A 216 -13.22 -9.77 -30.25
CA PHE A 216 -13.27 -8.87 -29.09
C PHE A 216 -12.11 -7.85 -29.12
N GLU A 217 -11.58 -7.58 -30.32
CA GLU A 217 -10.46 -6.64 -30.48
C GLU A 217 -10.91 -5.23 -30.10
N GLU A 218 -10.16 -4.62 -29.18
CA GLU A 218 -10.40 -3.26 -28.70
C GLU A 218 -9.06 -2.64 -28.28
N GLU A 219 -8.80 -1.40 -28.68
CA GLU A 219 -7.60 -0.66 -28.29
C GLU A 219 -7.81 0.03 -26.97
N ASP A 220 -6.72 0.20 -26.18
CA ASP A 220 -6.67 1.03 -24.99
C ASP A 220 -7.74 0.69 -23.92
N VAL A 221 -7.81 -0.58 -23.49
CA VAL A 221 -8.91 -1.09 -22.64
C VAL A 221 -8.71 -0.93 -21.13
N ASN A 222 -7.55 -0.51 -20.61
CA ASN A 222 -7.27 -0.46 -19.18
C ASN A 222 -7.39 0.96 -18.58
N GLU A 223 -8.44 1.68 -18.93
CA GLU A 223 -8.74 2.97 -18.33
C GLU A 223 -8.99 2.84 -16.82
N ARG A 224 -8.54 3.84 -16.06
CA ARG A 224 -8.79 3.92 -14.64
C ARG A 224 -9.18 5.31 -14.22
N GLU A 225 -10.34 5.43 -13.61
CA GLU A 225 -10.82 6.66 -13.01
C GLU A 225 -10.72 6.62 -11.49
N SER A 226 -10.34 7.75 -10.90
CA SER A 226 -10.28 7.90 -9.44
C SER A 226 -10.77 9.28 -9.05
N TRP A 227 -11.66 9.36 -8.08
CA TRP A 227 -12.07 10.63 -7.49
C TRP A 227 -12.26 10.49 -5.99
N GLY A 228 -12.11 11.58 -5.29
CA GLY A 228 -12.28 11.56 -3.85
C GLY A 228 -12.15 12.93 -3.22
N GLY A 229 -12.34 12.97 -1.91
CA GLY A 229 -12.20 14.20 -1.15
C GLY A 229 -12.20 13.95 0.35
N ARG A 230 -11.74 14.96 1.06
CA ARG A 230 -11.67 15.00 2.52
C ARG A 230 -12.18 16.34 3.05
N ALA A 231 -12.93 16.28 4.13
CA ALA A 231 -13.27 17.45 4.94
C ALA A 231 -12.77 17.22 6.37
N SER A 232 -12.16 18.24 6.98
CA SER A 232 -11.66 18.20 8.35
C SER A 232 -11.98 19.46 9.08
N LEU A 233 -12.65 19.35 10.23
CA LEU A 233 -13.00 20.45 11.13
C LEU A 233 -12.10 20.36 12.37
N LEU A 234 -11.29 21.37 12.61
CA LEU A 234 -10.53 21.56 13.85
C LEU A 234 -11.27 22.53 14.76
N LEU A 235 -11.40 22.16 16.02
CA LEU A 235 -11.91 23.00 17.10
C LEU A 235 -10.85 23.05 18.20
N THR A 236 -10.56 24.25 18.69
CA THR A 236 -9.65 24.55 19.82
C THR A 236 -10.41 25.33 20.90
N PRO A 237 -11.32 24.64 21.64
CA PRO A 237 -12.19 25.32 22.63
C PRO A 237 -11.40 25.99 23.76
N THR A 238 -10.23 25.49 24.06
CA THR A 238 -9.26 26.03 25.02
C THR A 238 -7.83 25.76 24.51
N ASP A 239 -6.84 26.45 25.02
CA ASP A 239 -5.44 26.32 24.61
C ASP A 239 -4.90 24.89 24.77
N ASN A 240 -5.48 24.09 25.67
CA ASN A 240 -5.07 22.74 25.97
C ASN A 240 -5.99 21.64 25.39
N LEU A 241 -7.01 22.00 24.62
CA LEU A 241 -7.96 21.02 24.04
C LEU A 241 -8.09 21.24 22.53
N LYS A 242 -7.74 20.21 21.75
CA LYS A 242 -7.98 20.14 20.32
C LYS A 242 -8.94 19.01 19.98
N ILE A 243 -9.91 19.27 19.13
CA ILE A 243 -10.87 18.28 18.61
C ILE A 243 -10.84 18.35 17.10
N THR A 244 -10.48 17.25 16.44
CA THR A 244 -10.47 17.15 14.98
C THR A 244 -11.51 16.15 14.54
N LEU A 245 -12.45 16.57 13.69
CA LEU A 245 -13.43 15.69 13.05
C LEU A 245 -13.12 15.62 11.56
N SER A 246 -12.97 14.41 11.03
CA SER A 246 -12.62 14.20 9.63
C SER A 246 -13.56 13.23 8.94
N ALA A 247 -13.86 13.50 7.68
CA ALA A 247 -14.58 12.63 6.77
C ALA A 247 -13.82 12.56 5.46
N LEU A 248 -13.56 11.34 4.98
CA LEU A 248 -12.85 11.04 3.75
C LEU A 248 -13.67 10.03 2.94
N ARG A 249 -13.77 10.25 1.64
CA ARG A 249 -14.35 9.28 0.69
C ARG A 249 -13.54 9.27 -0.59
N GLN A 250 -13.36 8.06 -1.14
CA GLN A 250 -12.72 7.85 -2.43
C GLN A 250 -13.41 6.74 -3.20
N GLU A 251 -13.38 6.85 -4.52
CA GLU A 251 -13.88 5.86 -5.45
C GLU A 251 -12.88 5.67 -6.59
N VAL A 252 -12.63 4.41 -6.94
CA VAL A 252 -11.74 4.01 -8.02
C VAL A 252 -12.48 3.01 -8.88
N SER A 253 -12.54 3.25 -10.19
CA SER A 253 -13.11 2.35 -11.18
C SER A 253 -12.05 1.98 -12.22
N THR A 254 -12.03 0.72 -12.64
CA THR A 254 -11.12 0.20 -13.67
C THR A 254 -11.88 -0.72 -14.61
N ASP A 255 -11.71 -0.55 -15.92
CA ASP A 255 -12.43 -1.35 -16.92
C ASP A 255 -11.73 -2.67 -17.25
N PHE A 256 -10.39 -2.73 -17.16
CA PHE A 256 -9.61 -3.96 -17.33
C PHE A 256 -8.48 -4.02 -16.31
N SER A 257 -7.97 -5.25 -16.06
CA SER A 257 -6.77 -5.38 -15.24
C SER A 257 -5.52 -4.99 -16.04
N ASP A 258 -4.51 -4.43 -15.38
CA ASP A 258 -3.20 -4.11 -15.96
C ASP A 258 -2.37 -5.38 -16.36
N LEU A 259 -3.03 -6.51 -16.60
CA LEU A 259 -2.39 -7.78 -16.88
C LEU A 259 -2.31 -8.02 -18.39
N SER A 260 -1.10 -8.06 -18.90
CA SER A 260 -0.79 -8.44 -20.28
C SER A 260 -0.56 -9.95 -20.39
N TYR A 261 -0.84 -10.51 -21.56
CA TYR A 261 -0.61 -11.92 -21.84
C TYR A 261 0.64 -12.12 -22.72
N SER A 262 1.33 -13.23 -22.51
CA SER A 262 2.36 -13.71 -23.44
C SER A 262 1.69 -14.51 -24.56
N SER A 263 2.17 -14.33 -25.80
CA SER A 263 1.75 -15.11 -26.95
C SER A 263 2.42 -16.49 -26.94
N GLY A 264 1.92 -17.44 -26.18
CA GLY A 264 2.41 -18.83 -26.23
C GLY A 264 1.95 -19.65 -25.02
N ALA A 265 1.53 -20.90 -25.28
CA ALA A 265 1.33 -21.87 -24.23
C ALA A 265 2.70 -22.25 -23.63
N ILE A 266 2.79 -22.29 -22.31
CA ILE A 266 3.94 -22.86 -21.62
C ILE A 266 3.91 -24.36 -21.88
N GLU A 267 4.89 -24.91 -22.59
CA GLU A 267 5.11 -26.35 -22.55
C GLU A 267 5.73 -26.70 -21.19
N LEU A 268 4.99 -27.49 -20.40
CA LEU A 268 5.40 -28.01 -19.09
C LEU A 268 6.54 -29.05 -19.27
N GLN A 269 7.72 -28.61 -19.68
CA GLN A 269 8.83 -29.57 -19.87
C GLN A 269 9.80 -29.60 -18.69
N ASP A 270 9.94 -28.54 -17.91
CA ASP A 270 10.84 -28.55 -16.77
C ASP A 270 10.38 -27.60 -15.67
N ILE A 271 10.54 -28.04 -14.43
CA ILE A 271 10.22 -27.35 -13.19
C ILE A 271 11.22 -26.22 -12.89
N ALA A 272 12.12 -25.99 -13.82
CA ALA A 272 13.10 -24.93 -13.76
C ALA A 272 12.44 -23.56 -14.03
N ASP A 273 13.13 -22.53 -13.56
CA ASP A 273 12.76 -21.14 -13.72
C ASP A 273 12.34 -20.81 -15.17
N TYR A 274 11.11 -20.34 -15.32
CA TYR A 274 10.57 -19.98 -16.63
C TYR A 274 10.76 -18.50 -16.88
N SER A 275 11.40 -18.17 -18.01
CA SER A 275 11.54 -16.80 -18.50
C SER A 275 10.67 -16.63 -19.74
N PRO A 276 9.40 -16.25 -19.61
CA PRO A 276 8.54 -16.00 -20.76
C PRO A 276 9.05 -14.80 -21.55
N ALA A 277 9.04 -14.91 -22.88
CA ALA A 277 9.14 -13.75 -23.73
C ALA A 277 7.79 -13.01 -23.68
N PHE A 278 7.62 -12.14 -22.70
CA PHE A 278 6.53 -11.16 -22.71
C PHE A 278 6.89 -10.13 -23.79
N THR A 279 6.14 -10.08 -24.87
CA THR A 279 6.52 -9.25 -26.02
C THR A 279 5.61 -8.06 -26.25
N ASP A 280 4.38 -8.06 -25.69
CA ASP A 280 3.42 -7.01 -26.00
C ASP A 280 2.50 -6.74 -24.80
N ARG A 281 2.09 -5.48 -24.65
CA ARG A 281 1.08 -5.02 -23.68
C ARG A 281 -0.31 -5.28 -24.24
N THR A 282 -0.70 -6.55 -24.31
CA THR A 282 -1.98 -6.97 -24.86
C THR A 282 -2.70 -7.92 -23.93
N THR A 283 -4.03 -7.92 -23.96
CA THR A 283 -4.86 -8.92 -23.29
C THR A 283 -5.64 -9.77 -24.28
N ILE A 284 -6.12 -10.92 -23.82
CA ILE A 284 -6.95 -11.85 -24.61
C ILE A 284 -8.25 -12.23 -23.87
N ASP A 285 -8.76 -11.35 -23.05
CA ASP A 285 -9.98 -11.61 -22.28
C ASP A 285 -11.22 -11.63 -23.18
N THR A 286 -12.17 -12.53 -22.86
CA THR A 286 -13.48 -12.61 -23.55
C THR A 286 -14.43 -11.55 -23.05
N LEU A 287 -14.30 -11.19 -21.78
CA LEU A 287 -15.15 -10.25 -21.08
C LEU A 287 -14.28 -9.24 -20.35
N PRO A 288 -14.68 -7.97 -20.24
CA PRO A 288 -14.00 -6.98 -19.45
C PRO A 288 -13.81 -7.47 -18.01
N SER A 289 -12.60 -7.27 -17.46
CA SER A 289 -12.34 -7.42 -16.04
C SER A 289 -12.59 -6.07 -15.38
N VAL A 290 -13.80 -5.88 -14.83
CA VAL A 290 -14.20 -4.60 -14.20
C VAL A 290 -13.84 -4.63 -12.73
N GLY A 291 -13.30 -3.52 -12.24
CA GLY A 291 -12.97 -3.35 -10.82
C GLY A 291 -13.48 -2.03 -10.28
N ASP A 292 -14.41 -2.09 -9.31
CA ASP A 292 -14.90 -0.92 -8.59
C ASP A 292 -14.48 -1.00 -7.13
N GLN A 293 -13.97 0.10 -6.59
CA GLN A 293 -13.53 0.19 -5.22
C GLN A 293 -14.00 1.51 -4.61
N THR A 294 -14.72 1.43 -3.51
CA THR A 294 -15.11 2.59 -2.71
C THR A 294 -14.58 2.42 -1.29
N PHE A 295 -14.03 3.48 -0.73
CA PHE A 295 -13.82 3.53 0.70
C PHE A 295 -14.26 4.86 1.31
N ALA A 296 -14.66 4.79 2.57
CA ALA A 296 -14.99 5.95 3.38
C ALA A 296 -14.38 5.78 4.77
N LEU A 297 -13.90 6.87 5.35
CA LEU A 297 -13.37 6.92 6.71
C LEU A 297 -13.90 8.16 7.41
N TYR A 298 -14.52 7.95 8.56
CA TYR A 298 -14.95 9.01 9.47
C TYR A 298 -14.20 8.87 10.77
N SER A 299 -13.64 9.96 11.28
CA SER A 299 -12.86 9.93 12.51
C SER A 299 -13.08 11.16 13.37
N GLY A 300 -12.96 10.95 14.68
CA GLY A 300 -12.89 12.01 15.69
C GLY A 300 -11.65 11.80 16.54
N ARG A 301 -10.80 12.80 16.60
CA ARG A 301 -9.61 12.85 17.45
C ARG A 301 -9.78 13.95 18.49
N ILE A 302 -9.44 13.64 19.73
CA ILE A 302 -9.40 14.56 20.86
C ILE A 302 -7.99 14.50 21.45
N ASP A 303 -7.31 15.62 21.50
CA ASP A 303 -6.02 15.78 22.17
C ASP A 303 -6.20 16.78 23.31
N LEU A 304 -5.91 16.32 24.53
CA LEU A 304 -6.02 17.11 25.75
C LEU A 304 -4.69 17.15 26.48
N ASP A 305 -4.09 18.32 26.54
CA ASP A 305 -2.91 18.58 27.35
C ASP A 305 -3.31 18.79 28.81
N LEU A 306 -2.78 17.92 29.69
CA LEU A 306 -2.99 17.94 31.13
C LEU A 306 -1.81 18.58 31.90
N GLU A 307 -0.89 19.30 31.20
CA GLU A 307 0.37 19.87 31.70
C GLU A 307 1.45 18.81 32.02
N TRP A 308 1.08 17.69 32.64
CA TRP A 308 2.00 16.59 33.01
C TRP A 308 1.93 15.39 32.05
N ALA A 309 0.91 15.34 31.23
CA ALA A 309 0.67 14.30 30.22
C ALA A 309 -0.29 14.78 29.14
N GLU A 310 -0.22 14.20 27.96
CA GLU A 310 -1.17 14.38 26.89
C GLU A 310 -2.09 13.15 26.80
N LEU A 311 -3.41 13.40 26.80
CA LEU A 311 -4.44 12.39 26.56
C LEU A 311 -4.91 12.51 25.13
N THR A 312 -4.74 11.45 24.33
CA THR A 312 -5.28 11.35 22.97
C THR A 312 -6.36 10.28 22.92
N SER A 313 -7.50 10.59 22.33
CA SER A 313 -8.57 9.64 22.02
C SER A 313 -8.88 9.71 20.52
N ILE A 314 -8.87 8.56 19.84
CA ILE A 314 -9.17 8.45 18.42
C ILE A 314 -10.28 7.41 18.26
N THR A 315 -11.42 7.86 17.73
CA THR A 315 -12.54 7.01 17.35
C THR A 315 -12.70 7.04 15.84
N SER A 316 -12.84 5.89 15.21
CA SER A 316 -13.06 5.86 13.76
C SER A 316 -14.10 4.83 13.35
N TRP A 317 -14.74 5.09 12.21
CA TRP A 317 -15.52 4.14 11.45
C TRP A 317 -15.09 4.20 9.99
N GLY A 318 -14.65 3.05 9.47
CA GLY A 318 -14.21 2.88 8.09
C GLY A 318 -15.09 1.89 7.35
N LYS A 319 -15.35 2.16 6.08
CA LYS A 319 -16.05 1.25 5.18
C LYS A 319 -15.26 1.08 3.90
N VAL A 320 -15.11 -0.18 3.46
CA VAL A 320 -14.53 -0.54 2.16
C VAL A 320 -15.53 -1.42 1.45
N ASP A 321 -15.86 -1.07 0.21
CA ASP A 321 -16.60 -1.93 -0.72
C ASP A 321 -15.75 -2.10 -1.98
N ASN A 322 -15.60 -3.32 -2.45
CA ASN A 322 -14.94 -3.62 -3.70
C ASN A 322 -15.73 -4.65 -4.52
N LEU A 323 -15.68 -4.53 -5.81
CA LEU A 323 -16.20 -5.49 -6.75
C LEU A 323 -15.12 -5.72 -7.83
N LEU A 324 -14.79 -6.98 -8.08
CA LEU A 324 -13.89 -7.38 -9.13
C LEU A 324 -14.54 -8.49 -9.96
N SER A 325 -14.74 -8.25 -11.25
CA SER A 325 -15.23 -9.27 -12.19
C SER A 325 -14.07 -9.72 -13.08
N ASN A 326 -13.89 -11.03 -13.23
CA ASN A 326 -12.84 -11.60 -14.07
C ASN A 326 -13.38 -12.70 -14.98
N ASP A 327 -12.83 -12.78 -16.19
CA ASP A 327 -13.02 -13.93 -17.09
C ASP A 327 -12.29 -15.16 -16.53
N VAL A 328 -13.03 -16.18 -16.20
CA VAL A 328 -12.55 -17.46 -15.71
C VAL A 328 -12.99 -18.65 -16.57
N THR A 329 -13.35 -18.38 -17.82
CA THR A 329 -13.83 -19.38 -18.78
C THR A 329 -12.89 -20.56 -18.93
N SER A 330 -11.59 -20.31 -18.96
CA SER A 330 -10.58 -21.36 -19.08
C SER A 330 -10.51 -22.28 -17.86
N VAL A 331 -10.71 -21.74 -16.64
CA VAL A 331 -10.71 -22.51 -15.38
C VAL A 331 -11.94 -23.40 -15.26
N PHE A 332 -13.09 -22.83 -15.57
CA PHE A 332 -14.39 -23.47 -15.38
C PHE A 332 -15.02 -23.93 -16.70
N SER A 333 -14.19 -24.23 -17.72
CA SER A 333 -14.65 -24.72 -19.05
C SER A 333 -15.51 -25.96 -18.99
N PHE A 334 -15.34 -26.81 -17.95
CA PHE A 334 -16.15 -27.98 -17.72
C PHE A 334 -17.65 -27.66 -17.46
N LEU A 335 -17.96 -26.45 -16.99
CA LEU A 335 -19.35 -26.01 -16.79
C LEU A 335 -20.11 -25.94 -18.13
N GLY A 336 -19.45 -25.61 -19.23
CA GLY A 336 -20.08 -25.65 -20.55
C GLY A 336 -20.72 -26.99 -20.87
N GLY A 337 -20.01 -28.10 -20.60
CA GLY A 337 -20.55 -29.47 -20.77
C GLY A 337 -21.65 -29.79 -19.78
N ALA A 338 -21.53 -29.42 -18.51
CA ALA A 338 -22.49 -29.68 -17.45
C ALA A 338 -23.85 -29.02 -17.73
N TYR A 339 -23.84 -27.83 -18.31
CA TYR A 339 -25.07 -27.05 -18.63
C TYR A 339 -25.49 -27.14 -20.09
N SER A 340 -24.78 -27.91 -20.93
CA SER A 340 -25.04 -28.00 -22.37
C SER A 340 -25.00 -26.61 -23.03
N ALA A 341 -24.07 -25.77 -22.59
CA ALA A 341 -23.91 -24.43 -23.10
C ALA A 341 -23.42 -24.41 -24.57
N PRO A 342 -23.71 -23.37 -25.34
CA PRO A 342 -23.17 -23.20 -26.70
C PRO A 342 -21.63 -23.14 -26.69
N SER A 343 -21.00 -23.39 -27.84
CA SER A 343 -19.54 -23.50 -27.93
C SER A 343 -18.79 -22.17 -27.67
N ASP A 344 -19.49 -21.05 -27.75
CA ASP A 344 -19.02 -19.68 -27.50
C ASP A 344 -19.33 -19.16 -26.09
N PHE A 345 -19.69 -20.05 -25.17
CA PHE A 345 -19.99 -19.67 -23.79
C PHE A 345 -18.77 -19.02 -23.10
N ALA A 346 -19.07 -18.20 -22.12
CA ALA A 346 -18.10 -17.62 -21.21
C ALA A 346 -18.49 -17.89 -19.74
N VAL A 347 -17.48 -17.93 -18.87
CA VAL A 347 -17.68 -17.99 -17.42
C VAL A 347 -16.97 -16.78 -16.80
N THR A 348 -17.73 -15.99 -16.05
CA THR A 348 -17.16 -14.90 -15.26
C THR A 348 -17.36 -15.15 -13.77
N ILE A 349 -16.39 -14.72 -12.96
CA ILE A 349 -16.52 -14.67 -11.51
C ILE A 349 -16.62 -13.22 -11.06
N ALA A 350 -17.69 -12.88 -10.36
CA ALA A 350 -17.77 -11.62 -9.62
C ALA A 350 -17.35 -11.89 -8.18
N ASN A 351 -16.31 -11.18 -7.73
CA ASN A 351 -15.82 -11.19 -6.36
C ASN A 351 -16.19 -9.85 -5.73
N GLY A 352 -17.17 -9.84 -4.84
CA GLY A 352 -17.52 -8.70 -4.00
C GLY A 352 -16.83 -8.81 -2.64
N GLY A 353 -16.30 -7.71 -2.15
CA GLY A 353 -15.80 -7.59 -0.79
C GLY A 353 -16.38 -6.37 -0.11
N SER A 354 -16.90 -6.53 1.10
CA SER A 354 -17.30 -5.39 1.93
C SER A 354 -16.68 -5.52 3.32
N SER A 355 -16.33 -4.39 3.93
CA SER A 355 -15.82 -4.36 5.30
C SER A 355 -16.29 -3.09 5.99
N ASP A 356 -16.89 -3.25 7.15
CA ASP A 356 -17.21 -2.19 8.11
C ASP A 356 -16.31 -2.36 9.33
N LYS A 357 -15.50 -1.34 9.65
CA LYS A 357 -14.54 -1.38 10.75
C LYS A 357 -14.74 -0.21 11.69
N TRP A 358 -14.97 -0.48 12.95
CA TRP A 358 -14.95 0.51 14.03
C TRP A 358 -13.68 0.34 14.88
N THR A 359 -12.99 1.44 15.18
CA THR A 359 -11.81 1.43 16.05
C THR A 359 -11.89 2.50 17.12
N GLN A 360 -11.31 2.20 18.28
CA GLN A 360 -11.09 3.13 19.37
C GLN A 360 -9.68 2.97 19.88
N GLU A 361 -8.93 4.06 19.88
CA GLU A 361 -7.65 4.14 20.58
C GLU A 361 -7.70 5.20 21.67
N LEU A 362 -7.22 4.87 22.85
CA LEU A 362 -7.03 5.80 23.96
C LEU A 362 -5.59 5.67 24.42
N ARG A 363 -4.88 6.78 24.48
CA ARG A 363 -3.49 6.81 24.94
C ARG A 363 -3.22 8.01 25.84
N LEU A 364 -2.34 7.77 26.82
CA LEU A 364 -1.83 8.77 27.72
C LEU A 364 -0.31 8.74 27.64
N GLY A 365 0.33 9.85 27.37
CA GLY A 365 1.78 9.98 27.27
C GLY A 365 2.30 11.19 28.03
N GLY A 366 3.51 11.08 28.54
CA GLY A 366 4.14 12.19 29.25
C GLY A 366 5.67 12.15 29.07
N GLN A 367 6.27 13.29 29.34
CA GLN A 367 7.73 13.52 29.26
C GLN A 367 8.25 14.10 30.56
N SER A 368 9.45 13.70 30.93
CA SER A 368 10.21 14.25 32.05
C SER A 368 11.69 14.25 31.72
N GLU A 369 12.51 14.86 32.56
CA GLU A 369 13.97 14.86 32.37
C GLU A 369 14.60 13.46 32.23
N LYS A 370 13.94 12.42 32.81
CA LYS A 370 14.50 11.05 32.85
C LYS A 370 13.70 10.03 32.07
N PHE A 371 12.43 10.30 31.80
CA PHE A 371 11.54 9.31 31.20
C PHE A 371 10.55 9.98 30.25
N ASP A 372 10.46 9.45 29.05
CA ASP A 372 9.28 9.58 28.21
C ASP A 372 8.49 8.30 28.32
N TRP A 373 7.19 8.39 28.41
CA TRP A 373 6.33 7.22 28.53
C TRP A 373 5.03 7.40 27.74
N LEU A 374 4.50 6.28 27.28
CA LEU A 374 3.23 6.17 26.60
C LEU A 374 2.54 4.90 27.06
N VAL A 375 1.27 4.97 27.43
CA VAL A 375 0.41 3.83 27.68
C VAL A 375 -0.86 3.98 26.86
N GLY A 376 -1.35 2.88 26.30
CA GLY A 376 -2.55 2.95 25.47
C GLY A 376 -3.38 1.68 25.49
N PHE A 377 -4.62 1.86 25.09
CA PHE A 377 -5.60 0.82 24.86
C PHE A 377 -6.14 0.95 23.42
N PHE A 378 -6.30 -0.17 22.76
CA PHE A 378 -6.87 -0.25 21.41
C PHE A 378 -8.00 -1.28 21.37
N TYR A 379 -9.07 -0.91 20.68
CA TYR A 379 -10.19 -1.79 20.36
C TYR A 379 -10.53 -1.69 18.87
N GLN A 380 -10.84 -2.85 18.29
CA GLN A 380 -11.35 -2.97 16.92
C GLN A 380 -12.52 -3.94 16.86
N ASP A 381 -13.54 -3.58 16.08
CA ASP A 381 -14.66 -4.43 15.69
C ASP A 381 -14.84 -4.30 14.17
N GLU A 382 -14.59 -5.39 13.45
CA GLU A 382 -14.68 -5.45 11.98
C GLU A 382 -15.65 -6.54 11.59
N ASN A 383 -16.55 -6.19 10.67
CA ASN A 383 -17.41 -7.15 9.98
C ASN A 383 -17.12 -7.04 8.49
N ALA A 384 -16.70 -8.13 7.89
CA ALA A 384 -16.38 -8.22 6.48
C ALA A 384 -17.22 -9.33 5.81
N THR A 385 -17.45 -9.20 4.53
CA THR A 385 -18.10 -10.25 3.73
C THR A 385 -17.37 -10.39 2.42
N LEU A 386 -17.00 -11.61 2.07
CA LEU A 386 -16.57 -11.98 0.73
C LEU A 386 -17.74 -12.65 0.02
N GLU A 387 -18.12 -12.11 -1.12
CA GLU A 387 -19.13 -12.68 -2.00
C GLU A 387 -18.48 -13.12 -3.31
N GLN A 388 -18.76 -14.34 -3.74
CA GLN A 388 -18.24 -14.89 -5.00
C GLN A 388 -19.39 -15.50 -5.78
N THR A 389 -19.58 -15.04 -7.01
CA THR A 389 -20.63 -15.57 -7.88
C THR A 389 -20.05 -15.94 -9.24
N LEU A 390 -20.25 -17.21 -9.65
CA LEU A 390 -19.94 -17.65 -11.00
C LEU A 390 -21.18 -17.45 -11.87
N PHE A 391 -20.99 -16.79 -13.00
CA PHE A 391 -22.00 -16.65 -14.06
C PHE A 391 -21.56 -17.43 -15.29
N LEU A 392 -22.42 -18.28 -15.79
CA LEU A 392 -22.28 -18.92 -17.10
C LEU A 392 -23.10 -18.12 -18.10
N LEU A 393 -22.45 -17.59 -19.14
CA LEU A 393 -23.02 -16.69 -20.15
C LEU A 393 -22.94 -17.35 -21.52
N ASP A 394 -23.83 -16.98 -22.46
CA ASP A 394 -23.68 -17.30 -23.87
C ASP A 394 -22.73 -16.31 -24.58
N GLY A 395 -22.44 -16.56 -25.84
CA GLY A 395 -21.57 -15.68 -26.66
C GLY A 395 -22.09 -14.25 -26.86
N SER A 396 -23.36 -13.98 -26.53
CA SER A 396 -23.93 -12.64 -26.49
C SER A 396 -23.82 -11.95 -25.13
N GLY A 397 -23.28 -12.64 -24.11
CA GLY A 397 -23.22 -12.16 -22.73
C GLY A 397 -24.53 -12.38 -21.95
N SER A 398 -25.51 -13.12 -22.48
CA SER A 398 -26.75 -13.41 -21.78
C SER A 398 -26.57 -14.52 -20.76
N LEU A 399 -27.17 -14.37 -19.58
CA LEU A 399 -27.06 -15.33 -18.48
C LEU A 399 -27.72 -16.67 -18.81
N LEU A 400 -26.95 -17.75 -18.80
CA LEU A 400 -27.43 -19.13 -18.94
C LEU A 400 -27.70 -19.80 -17.59
N ALA A 401 -26.77 -19.62 -16.62
CA ALA A 401 -26.86 -20.18 -15.29
C ALA A 401 -26.00 -19.44 -14.28
N THR A 402 -26.28 -19.68 -12.99
CA THR A 402 -25.44 -19.25 -11.87
C THR A 402 -24.94 -20.49 -11.11
N PRO A 403 -23.84 -21.13 -11.57
CA PRO A 403 -23.37 -22.41 -11.04
C PRO A 403 -22.99 -22.38 -9.57
N TYR A 404 -22.49 -21.24 -9.07
CA TYR A 404 -21.98 -21.09 -7.71
C TYR A 404 -22.27 -19.69 -7.18
N ILE A 405 -22.80 -19.63 -5.98
CA ILE A 405 -22.89 -18.42 -5.15
C ILE A 405 -22.27 -18.76 -3.80
N GLY A 406 -21.24 -18.04 -3.40
CA GLY A 406 -20.61 -18.13 -2.10
C GLY A 406 -20.72 -16.79 -1.37
N ALA A 407 -21.09 -16.83 -0.09
CA ALA A 407 -21.04 -15.68 0.81
C ALA A 407 -20.31 -16.08 2.09
N GLY A 408 -19.29 -15.30 2.44
CA GLY A 408 -18.44 -15.56 3.60
C GLY A 408 -18.38 -14.36 4.56
N PRO A 409 -19.47 -14.08 5.33
CA PRO A 409 -19.40 -13.11 6.41
C PRO A 409 -18.34 -13.51 7.44
N GLN A 410 -17.48 -12.57 7.80
CA GLN A 410 -16.44 -12.75 8.81
C GLN A 410 -16.47 -11.61 9.81
N SER A 411 -16.37 -11.94 11.10
CA SER A 411 -16.21 -10.97 12.17
C SER A 411 -14.81 -11.06 12.78
N TYR A 412 -14.23 -9.90 13.13
CA TYR A 412 -12.97 -9.81 13.83
C TYR A 412 -13.09 -8.78 14.96
N LYS A 413 -12.77 -9.18 16.20
CA LYS A 413 -12.73 -8.28 17.36
C LYS A 413 -11.39 -8.38 18.06
N GLU A 414 -10.72 -7.26 18.26
CA GLU A 414 -9.44 -7.17 18.97
C GLU A 414 -9.53 -6.22 20.15
N TYR A 415 -8.89 -6.61 21.24
CA TYR A 415 -8.58 -5.77 22.39
C TYR A 415 -7.09 -5.83 22.64
N ALA A 416 -6.44 -4.67 22.74
CA ALA A 416 -5.02 -4.63 23.03
C ALA A 416 -4.66 -3.54 24.04
N GLY A 417 -3.71 -3.85 24.90
CA GLY A 417 -3.03 -2.89 25.76
C GLY A 417 -1.56 -2.77 25.37
N PHE A 418 -1.03 -1.56 25.32
CA PHE A 418 0.36 -1.32 24.98
C PHE A 418 1.01 -0.24 25.84
N ALA A 419 2.31 -0.33 26.00
CA ALA A 419 3.10 0.67 26.68
C ALA A 419 4.49 0.78 26.07
N SER A 420 5.07 1.98 26.14
CA SER A 420 6.45 2.27 25.77
C SER A 420 7.05 3.25 26.77
N VAL A 421 8.30 3.01 27.18
CA VAL A 421 9.06 3.90 28.05
C VAL A 421 10.44 4.10 27.46
N THR A 422 10.87 5.36 27.33
CA THR A 422 12.24 5.73 27.04
C THR A 422 12.90 6.26 28.30
N TYR A 423 13.97 5.65 28.71
CA TYR A 423 14.79 6.07 29.84
C TYR A 423 16.01 6.85 29.35
N HIS A 424 16.10 8.12 29.69
CA HIS A 424 17.27 8.99 29.42
C HIS A 424 18.37 8.67 30.44
N ALA A 425 19.17 7.64 30.13
CA ALA A 425 20.19 7.13 31.05
C ALA A 425 21.34 8.14 31.25
N THR A 426 21.66 8.89 30.22
CA THR A 426 22.59 10.06 30.23
C THR A 426 22.12 11.06 29.20
N ASP A 427 22.73 12.23 29.13
CA ASP A 427 22.47 13.25 28.10
C ASP A 427 22.67 12.76 26.64
N LYS A 428 23.25 11.57 26.47
CA LYS A 428 23.57 10.97 25.17
C LYS A 428 23.01 9.57 24.97
N LEU A 429 22.58 8.90 26.01
CA LEU A 429 22.13 7.51 25.93
C LEU A 429 20.68 7.40 26.36
N ASP A 430 19.85 6.99 25.43
CA ASP A 430 18.45 6.65 25.65
C ASP A 430 18.24 5.15 25.51
N ILE A 431 17.33 4.59 26.31
CA ILE A 431 16.93 3.17 26.23
C ILE A 431 15.42 3.12 26.18
N GLN A 432 14.89 2.77 25.01
CA GLN A 432 13.46 2.57 24.81
C GLN A 432 13.09 1.09 25.00
N VAL A 433 12.02 0.83 25.75
CA VAL A 433 11.42 -0.49 25.91
C VAL A 433 9.91 -0.37 25.72
N GLY A 434 9.33 -1.31 25.00
CA GLY A 434 7.88 -1.33 24.79
C GLY A 434 7.32 -2.73 24.71
N GLY A 435 6.01 -2.85 24.95
CA GLY A 435 5.27 -4.09 24.84
C GLY A 435 3.80 -3.85 24.51
N ARG A 436 3.19 -4.79 23.77
CA ARG A 436 1.77 -4.85 23.47
C ARG A 436 1.27 -6.28 23.68
N PHE A 437 0.13 -6.39 24.34
CA PHE A 437 -0.62 -7.62 24.45
C PHE A 437 -1.96 -7.44 23.76
N ALA A 438 -2.26 -8.30 22.77
CA ALA A 438 -3.48 -8.28 21.99
C ALA A 438 -4.23 -9.61 22.12
N LYS A 439 -5.56 -9.55 22.15
CA LYS A 439 -6.46 -10.71 22.04
C LYS A 439 -7.46 -10.47 20.96
N ASN A 440 -7.62 -11.44 20.06
CA ASN A 440 -8.66 -11.40 19.05
C ASN A 440 -9.63 -12.59 19.14
N LYS A 441 -10.83 -12.37 18.61
CA LYS A 441 -11.85 -13.38 18.37
C LYS A 441 -12.40 -13.19 16.98
N GLN A 442 -12.56 -14.27 16.25
CA GLN A 442 -13.05 -14.25 14.87
C GLN A 442 -14.11 -15.32 14.68
N SER A 443 -15.00 -15.11 13.71
CA SER A 443 -15.95 -16.07 13.21
C SER A 443 -16.05 -15.91 11.70
N TYR A 444 -16.07 -17.01 10.98
CA TYR A 444 -16.29 -17.08 9.54
C TYR A 444 -17.50 -17.95 9.26
N ASP A 445 -18.52 -17.39 8.60
CA ASP A 445 -19.76 -18.08 8.22
C ASP A 445 -19.72 -18.37 6.72
N GLU A 446 -19.29 -19.57 6.33
CA GLU A 446 -19.26 -19.98 4.93
C GLU A 446 -20.63 -20.48 4.48
N ASN A 447 -21.25 -19.75 3.56
CA ASN A 447 -22.53 -20.11 2.96
C ASN A 447 -22.36 -20.26 1.45
N THR A 448 -22.63 -21.48 0.93
CA THR A 448 -22.56 -21.73 -0.51
C THR A 448 -23.90 -22.24 -1.02
N ILE A 449 -24.31 -21.72 -2.18
CA ILE A 449 -25.44 -22.24 -2.97
C ILE A 449 -24.85 -22.73 -4.28
N ILE A 450 -24.99 -24.02 -4.54
CA ILE A 450 -24.41 -24.68 -5.71
C ILE A 450 -25.58 -25.30 -6.51
N ASP A 451 -25.71 -24.84 -7.76
CA ASP A 451 -26.74 -25.33 -8.66
C ASP A 451 -26.57 -26.82 -9.03
N GLY A 452 -27.64 -27.52 -9.32
CA GLY A 452 -27.68 -28.99 -9.47
C GLY A 452 -26.58 -29.57 -10.37
N PRO A 453 -26.40 -29.11 -11.63
CA PRO A 453 -25.32 -29.59 -12.50
C PRO A 453 -23.92 -29.32 -11.99
N ALA A 454 -23.72 -28.22 -11.25
CA ALA A 454 -22.40 -27.80 -10.70
C ALA A 454 -22.02 -28.61 -9.45
N GLN A 455 -23.00 -29.25 -8.75
CA GLN A 455 -22.73 -30.04 -7.53
C GLN A 455 -21.75 -31.19 -7.75
N MET A 456 -21.68 -31.74 -8.97
CA MET A 456 -20.70 -32.78 -9.29
C MET A 456 -19.24 -32.32 -9.23
N PHE A 457 -18.99 -31.01 -9.31
CA PHE A 457 -17.66 -30.41 -9.28
C PHE A 457 -17.37 -29.74 -7.94
N PHE A 458 -18.33 -28.97 -7.41
CA PHE A 458 -18.15 -28.17 -6.20
C PHE A 458 -18.70 -28.82 -4.94
N GLY A 459 -19.39 -29.95 -5.06
CA GLY A 459 -20.08 -30.58 -3.94
C GLY A 459 -21.45 -29.95 -3.65
N PRO A 460 -22.14 -30.38 -2.57
CA PRO A 460 -23.42 -29.82 -2.19
C PRO A 460 -23.29 -28.42 -1.58
N SER A 461 -24.37 -27.64 -1.62
CA SER A 461 -24.51 -26.40 -0.87
C SER A 461 -24.18 -26.60 0.61
N THR A 462 -23.45 -25.66 1.20
CA THR A 462 -23.00 -25.73 2.60
C THR A 462 -23.37 -24.46 3.37
N SER A 463 -23.52 -24.62 4.69
CA SER A 463 -23.58 -23.48 5.63
C SER A 463 -22.86 -23.92 6.91
N VAL A 464 -21.68 -23.35 7.14
CA VAL A 464 -20.76 -23.71 8.22
C VAL A 464 -20.22 -22.48 8.90
N THR A 465 -20.30 -22.44 10.23
CA THR A 465 -19.67 -21.40 11.05
C THR A 465 -18.39 -21.92 11.68
N THR A 466 -17.28 -21.24 11.43
CA THR A 466 -15.96 -21.59 11.97
C THR A 466 -15.45 -20.47 12.88
N PRO A 467 -15.41 -20.67 14.21
CA PRO A 467 -14.83 -19.70 15.13
C PRO A 467 -13.31 -19.89 15.26
N SER A 468 -12.60 -18.79 15.52
CA SER A 468 -11.21 -18.83 15.97
C SER A 468 -10.93 -17.76 17.03
N LYS A 469 -9.84 -17.92 17.75
CA LYS A 469 -9.32 -16.96 18.71
C LYS A 469 -7.80 -17.07 18.77
N ASP A 470 -7.17 -15.92 18.97
CA ASP A 470 -5.72 -15.86 19.07
C ASP A 470 -5.31 -14.79 20.08
N ASP A 471 -4.12 -14.92 20.65
CA ASP A 471 -3.49 -13.88 21.48
C ASP A 471 -2.01 -13.75 21.13
N ALA A 472 -1.51 -12.52 21.18
CA ALA A 472 -0.13 -12.23 20.82
C ALA A 472 0.48 -11.22 21.78
N PHE A 473 1.78 -11.42 22.05
CA PHE A 473 2.59 -10.46 22.75
C PHE A 473 3.75 -9.99 21.87
N THR A 474 3.80 -8.71 21.59
CA THR A 474 4.91 -8.08 20.87
C THR A 474 5.68 -7.14 21.78
N TRP A 475 6.98 -7.02 21.53
CA TRP A 475 7.86 -6.24 22.37
C TRP A 475 9.00 -5.63 21.55
N MET A 476 9.63 -4.60 22.10
CA MET A 476 10.84 -3.99 21.54
C MET A 476 11.77 -3.49 22.62
N VAL A 477 13.07 -3.48 22.30
CA VAL A 477 14.13 -2.80 23.05
C VAL A 477 14.99 -2.05 22.04
N SER A 478 15.21 -0.76 22.26
CA SER A 478 15.96 0.10 21.35
C SER A 478 16.83 1.09 22.12
N PRO A 479 18.09 0.77 22.45
CA PRO A 479 19.06 1.75 22.91
C PRO A 479 19.51 2.65 21.75
N SER A 480 19.63 3.95 21.98
CA SER A 480 20.17 4.95 21.06
C SER A 480 21.22 5.82 21.74
N TYR A 481 22.23 6.19 20.98
CA TYR A 481 23.33 6.99 21.47
C TYR A 481 23.59 8.20 20.53
N HIS A 482 23.52 9.41 21.09
CA HIS A 482 23.80 10.64 20.39
C HIS A 482 25.31 10.95 20.44
N PHE A 483 26.02 10.70 19.34
CA PHE A 483 27.44 11.05 19.21
C PHE A 483 27.63 12.56 19.24
N THR A 484 26.75 13.26 18.52
CA THR A 484 26.55 14.71 18.48
C THR A 484 25.05 15.00 18.58
N PRO A 485 24.62 16.26 18.73
CA PRO A 485 23.18 16.61 18.66
C PRO A 485 22.49 16.18 17.35
N ASP A 486 23.25 16.03 16.28
CA ASP A 486 22.74 15.77 14.93
C ASP A 486 23.13 14.40 14.38
N ILE A 487 23.85 13.57 15.13
CA ILE A 487 24.25 12.20 14.73
C ILE A 487 23.91 11.20 15.83
N MET A 488 23.03 10.27 15.51
CA MET A 488 22.58 9.21 16.41
C MET A 488 22.89 7.82 15.83
N GLY A 489 23.43 6.94 16.66
CA GLY A 489 23.47 5.49 16.41
C GLY A 489 22.49 4.77 17.30
N TYR A 490 21.87 3.70 16.80
CA TYR A 490 20.94 2.89 17.59
C TYR A 490 21.11 1.40 17.31
N ALA A 491 20.68 0.60 18.29
CA ALA A 491 20.44 -0.82 18.09
C ALA A 491 18.97 -1.11 18.43
N ARG A 492 18.34 -2.06 17.76
CA ARG A 492 16.94 -2.41 18.00
C ARG A 492 16.72 -3.90 17.90
N ILE A 493 15.97 -4.44 18.86
CA ILE A 493 15.39 -5.77 18.77
C ILE A 493 13.88 -5.59 18.91
N ALA A 494 13.11 -6.06 17.93
CA ALA A 494 11.66 -5.88 17.92
C ALA A 494 10.95 -7.10 17.34
N SER A 495 9.79 -7.43 17.89
CA SER A 495 8.92 -8.47 17.39
C SER A 495 7.69 -7.88 16.65
N GLY A 496 7.16 -8.67 15.73
CA GLY A 496 5.90 -8.41 15.03
C GLY A 496 5.14 -9.71 14.84
N TYR A 497 3.84 -9.61 14.57
CA TYR A 497 3.00 -10.77 14.30
C TYR A 497 1.91 -10.42 13.29
N ARG A 498 1.37 -11.45 12.66
CA ARG A 498 0.15 -11.41 11.88
C ARG A 498 -0.84 -12.42 12.47
N PRO A 499 -2.10 -12.05 12.77
CA PRO A 499 -3.03 -12.94 13.47
C PRO A 499 -3.38 -14.15 12.61
N GLY A 500 -3.61 -15.27 13.26
CA GLY A 500 -4.28 -16.41 12.67
C GLY A 500 -5.76 -16.13 12.41
N GLY A 501 -6.49 -17.12 11.90
CA GLY A 501 -7.91 -16.96 11.57
C GLY A 501 -8.65 -18.26 11.34
N PRO A 502 -9.97 -18.18 11.13
CA PRO A 502 -10.77 -19.34 10.73
C PRO A 502 -10.47 -19.72 9.28
N ASN A 503 -10.57 -20.99 8.98
CA ASN A 503 -10.42 -21.54 7.64
C ASN A 503 -11.77 -21.82 6.99
N THR A 504 -11.75 -22.08 5.67
CA THR A 504 -12.91 -22.57 4.90
C THR A 504 -13.26 -24.00 5.29
N ALA A 505 -14.49 -24.41 5.02
CA ALA A 505 -14.99 -25.77 5.34
C ALA A 505 -14.23 -26.90 4.62
N VAL A 506 -13.56 -26.60 3.51
CA VAL A 506 -12.73 -27.56 2.75
C VAL A 506 -11.34 -27.77 3.32
N ALA A 507 -10.93 -26.95 4.27
CA ALA A 507 -9.61 -27.04 4.90
C ALA A 507 -9.50 -28.28 5.81
N PRO A 508 -8.33 -28.93 5.86
CA PRO A 508 -8.08 -30.02 6.81
C PRO A 508 -8.13 -29.58 8.27
N GLN A 509 -7.88 -28.30 8.53
CA GLN A 509 -7.91 -27.68 9.85
C GLN A 509 -8.89 -26.51 9.86
N SER A 510 -9.72 -26.41 10.88
CA SER A 510 -10.74 -25.36 11.00
C SER A 510 -10.16 -23.96 11.20
N SER A 511 -8.89 -23.82 11.55
CA SER A 511 -8.20 -22.55 11.73
C SER A 511 -6.72 -22.69 11.45
N PHE A 512 -6.08 -21.58 11.11
CA PHE A 512 -4.64 -21.43 11.02
C PHE A 512 -4.14 -20.48 12.13
N GLY A 513 -2.87 -20.62 12.51
CA GLY A 513 -2.26 -19.84 13.60
C GLY A 513 -1.69 -18.51 13.13
N SER A 514 -1.25 -17.70 14.09
CA SER A 514 -0.41 -16.52 13.82
C SER A 514 0.96 -16.93 13.31
N ASP A 515 1.58 -16.05 12.52
CA ASP A 515 3.01 -16.06 12.23
C ASP A 515 3.71 -14.88 12.91
N SER A 516 5.02 -14.98 13.12
CA SER A 516 5.76 -13.97 13.88
C SER A 516 7.15 -13.72 13.34
N VAL A 517 7.65 -12.51 13.60
CA VAL A 517 9.01 -12.10 13.26
C VAL A 517 9.75 -11.54 14.47
N ILE A 518 11.07 -11.74 14.46
CA ILE A 518 12.00 -11.02 15.34
C ILE A 518 13.04 -10.34 14.45
N ASN A 519 13.17 -9.03 14.60
CA ASN A 519 14.15 -8.20 13.90
C ASN A 519 15.29 -7.81 14.83
N TYR A 520 16.51 -7.94 14.34
CA TYR A 520 17.75 -7.43 14.94
C TYR A 520 18.30 -6.35 14.01
N GLU A 521 18.56 -5.16 14.54
CA GLU A 521 18.93 -4.01 13.72
C GLU A 521 19.97 -3.14 14.40
N LEU A 522 20.89 -2.60 13.59
CA LEU A 522 21.83 -1.56 13.96
C LEU A 522 21.69 -0.42 12.93
N GLY A 523 21.59 0.81 13.37
CA GLY A 523 21.47 1.94 12.47
C GLY A 523 22.28 3.15 12.92
N LEU A 524 22.54 4.01 11.95
CA LEU A 524 23.19 5.32 12.11
C LEU A 524 22.42 6.33 11.25
N LYS A 525 22.05 7.45 11.84
CA LYS A 525 21.41 8.54 11.10
C LYS A 525 21.84 9.89 11.64
N GLY A 526 21.80 10.89 10.78
CA GLY A 526 22.10 12.26 11.16
C GLY A 526 22.63 13.12 10.04
N GLU A 527 22.87 14.38 10.37
CA GLU A 527 23.57 15.33 9.51
C GLU A 527 25.08 15.17 9.68
N VAL A 528 25.72 14.49 8.72
CA VAL A 528 27.17 14.26 8.72
C VAL A 528 27.92 15.55 8.38
N VAL A 529 27.35 16.36 7.50
CA VAL A 529 27.79 17.73 7.23
C VAL A 529 26.59 18.64 7.49
N PRO A 530 26.64 19.50 8.53
CA PRO A 530 25.51 20.33 8.92
C PRO A 530 24.96 21.17 7.77
N GLY A 531 23.65 21.09 7.55
CA GLY A 531 22.94 21.78 6.48
C GLY A 531 23.27 21.30 5.06
N GLN A 532 24.09 20.22 4.89
CA GLN A 532 24.49 19.77 3.56
C GLN A 532 24.29 18.26 3.32
N LEU A 533 24.65 17.41 4.29
CA LEU A 533 24.62 15.96 4.05
C LEU A 533 23.91 15.24 5.19
N THR A 534 22.75 14.73 4.89
CA THR A 534 21.99 13.83 5.77
C THR A 534 22.16 12.38 5.31
N VAL A 535 22.36 11.48 6.27
CA VAL A 535 22.52 10.04 6.04
C VAL A 535 21.61 9.26 6.99
N ASP A 536 20.93 8.23 6.48
CA ASP A 536 20.24 7.17 7.24
C ASP A 536 20.71 5.82 6.72
N MET A 537 21.33 5.03 7.58
CA MET A 537 21.86 3.71 7.25
C MET A 537 21.46 2.69 8.31
N SER A 538 21.03 1.51 7.88
CA SER A 538 20.74 0.40 8.78
C SER A 538 21.21 -0.94 8.21
N VAL A 539 21.56 -1.84 9.13
CA VAL A 539 21.82 -3.27 8.87
C VAL A 539 20.83 -4.06 9.68
N PHE A 540 20.15 -5.02 9.07
CA PHE A 540 19.08 -5.76 9.72
C PHE A 540 19.17 -7.28 9.46
N GLN A 541 18.56 -8.03 10.36
CA GLN A 541 18.19 -9.43 10.18
C GLN A 541 16.81 -9.67 10.79
N ILE A 542 15.88 -10.18 10.00
CA ILE A 542 14.54 -10.61 10.41
C ILE A 542 14.47 -12.12 10.31
N ASN A 543 14.10 -12.78 11.39
CA ASN A 543 13.75 -14.20 11.41
C ASN A 543 12.23 -14.30 11.45
N TRP A 544 11.64 -15.09 10.52
CA TRP A 544 10.20 -15.27 10.36
C TRP A 544 9.85 -16.74 10.60
N THR A 545 8.91 -17.00 11.48
CA THR A 545 8.51 -18.35 11.91
C THR A 545 7.00 -18.58 11.72
N ASP A 546 6.61 -19.84 11.56
CA ASP A 546 5.22 -20.29 11.40
C ASP A 546 4.48 -19.60 10.25
N ILE A 547 5.17 -19.39 9.12
CA ILE A 547 4.69 -18.62 7.96
C ILE A 547 3.28 -19.07 7.55
N GLN A 548 2.35 -18.13 7.40
CA GLN A 548 1.03 -18.40 6.83
C GLN A 548 1.16 -18.68 5.32
N LEU A 549 0.64 -19.81 4.88
CA LEU A 549 0.75 -20.31 3.51
C LEU A 549 -0.64 -20.59 2.95
N GLN A 550 -0.91 -20.14 1.73
CA GLN A 550 -2.14 -20.48 1.03
C GLN A 550 -1.93 -21.79 0.25
N ASN A 551 -2.82 -22.73 0.45
CA ASN A 551 -2.89 -24.00 -0.28
C ASN A 551 -4.18 -24.08 -1.09
N THR A 552 -4.15 -24.86 -2.16
CA THR A 552 -5.32 -25.11 -3.02
C THR A 552 -5.70 -26.59 -2.94
N ASN A 553 -6.98 -26.87 -2.73
CA ASN A 553 -7.50 -28.22 -2.80
C ASN A 553 -7.65 -28.60 -4.28
N SER A 554 -6.86 -29.59 -4.75
CA SER A 554 -6.84 -30.02 -6.15
C SER A 554 -8.17 -30.57 -6.66
N ALA A 555 -9.03 -31.06 -5.75
CA ALA A 555 -10.31 -31.65 -6.14
C ALA A 555 -11.38 -30.61 -6.51
N ASN A 556 -11.35 -29.44 -5.90
CA ASN A 556 -12.40 -28.41 -6.08
C ASN A 556 -11.87 -27.00 -6.30
N GLN A 557 -10.54 -26.81 -6.35
CA GLN A 557 -9.85 -25.54 -6.59
C GLN A 557 -10.08 -24.45 -5.51
N PHE A 558 -10.67 -24.80 -4.36
CA PHE A 558 -10.82 -23.88 -3.25
C PHE A 558 -9.53 -23.77 -2.45
N THR A 559 -9.24 -22.54 -1.99
CA THR A 559 -8.06 -22.22 -1.21
C THR A 559 -8.34 -22.25 0.29
N TYR A 560 -7.30 -22.53 1.08
CA TYR A 560 -7.30 -22.47 2.53
C TYR A 560 -5.91 -22.13 3.04
N LEU A 561 -5.79 -21.73 4.31
CA LEU A 561 -4.54 -21.34 4.92
C LEU A 561 -4.01 -22.40 5.89
N THR A 562 -2.68 -22.53 5.93
CA THR A 562 -1.93 -23.35 6.90
C THR A 562 -0.76 -22.54 7.42
N ASN A 563 -0.07 -23.08 8.44
CA ASN A 563 1.19 -22.53 8.91
C ASN A 563 2.32 -23.53 8.69
N GLY A 564 3.53 -23.00 8.50
CA GLY A 564 4.75 -23.78 8.51
C GLY A 564 5.87 -23.08 7.75
N GLY A 565 7.06 -23.61 7.93
CA GLY A 565 8.26 -23.03 7.36
C GLY A 565 8.82 -21.86 8.15
N GLU A 566 10.10 -21.64 7.95
CA GLU A 566 10.85 -20.51 8.49
C GLU A 566 11.56 -19.76 7.36
N ALA A 567 11.72 -18.45 7.52
CA ALA A 567 12.46 -17.63 6.58
C ALA A 567 13.35 -16.64 7.33
N ARG A 568 14.38 -16.19 6.64
CA ARG A 568 15.28 -15.16 7.11
C ARG A 568 15.45 -14.10 6.04
N SER A 569 15.28 -12.83 6.43
CA SER A 569 15.66 -11.68 5.62
C SER A 569 16.77 -10.91 6.31
N ARG A 570 17.86 -10.63 5.61
CA ARG A 570 18.98 -9.83 6.10
C ARG A 570 19.41 -8.83 5.03
N GLY A 571 19.90 -7.68 5.46
CA GLY A 571 20.26 -6.68 4.49
C GLY A 571 20.88 -5.42 5.04
N VAL A 572 21.13 -4.51 4.11
CA VAL A 572 21.63 -3.17 4.35
C VAL A 572 20.72 -2.18 3.62
N GLU A 573 20.33 -1.15 4.30
CA GLU A 573 19.57 -0.02 3.74
C GLU A 573 20.38 1.25 3.93
N PHE A 574 20.37 2.09 2.92
CA PHE A 574 21.04 3.38 2.92
C PHE A 574 20.16 4.41 2.23
N ALA A 575 20.04 5.59 2.82
CA ALA A 575 19.43 6.75 2.21
C ALA A 575 20.27 8.00 2.53
N SER A 576 20.36 8.94 1.60
CA SER A 576 21.06 10.21 1.81
C SER A 576 20.47 11.31 0.97
N VAL A 577 20.57 12.55 1.50
CA VAL A 577 20.31 13.80 0.79
C VAL A 577 21.56 14.67 0.92
N TRP A 578 22.05 15.14 -0.20
CA TRP A 578 23.25 15.97 -0.28
C TRP A 578 23.00 17.26 -1.06
N THR A 579 23.16 18.37 -0.38
CA THR A 579 23.02 19.74 -0.93
C THR A 579 24.36 20.48 -0.87
N PRO A 580 25.33 20.14 -1.76
CA PRO A 580 26.71 20.67 -1.69
C PRO A 580 26.83 22.16 -1.95
N PHE A 581 25.88 22.76 -2.65
CA PHE A 581 25.79 24.18 -2.94
C PHE A 581 24.35 24.58 -3.29
N ASP A 582 24.04 25.85 -3.16
CA ASP A 582 22.69 26.40 -3.31
C ASP A 582 22.00 25.94 -4.61
N GLY A 583 20.77 25.50 -4.47
CA GLY A 583 19.92 25.05 -5.56
C GLY A 583 20.33 23.73 -6.20
N PHE A 584 21.29 22.97 -5.65
CA PHE A 584 21.59 21.62 -6.11
C PHE A 584 21.36 20.61 -5.01
N GLU A 585 20.56 19.60 -5.32
CA GLU A 585 20.27 18.46 -4.46
C GLU A 585 20.61 17.15 -5.19
N LEU A 586 21.29 16.25 -4.50
CA LEU A 586 21.47 14.87 -4.88
C LEU A 586 20.90 14.00 -3.77
N SER A 587 19.83 13.30 -4.06
CA SER A 587 19.22 12.35 -3.13
C SER A 587 19.33 10.93 -3.66
N GLY A 588 19.37 9.96 -2.75
CA GLY A 588 19.42 8.58 -3.17
C GLY A 588 19.13 7.61 -2.05
N ASN A 589 18.62 6.45 -2.45
CA ASN A 589 18.46 5.31 -1.57
C ASN A 589 19.02 4.05 -2.26
N PHE A 590 19.41 3.11 -1.44
CA PHE A 590 19.99 1.86 -1.88
C PHE A 590 19.67 0.77 -0.87
N THR A 591 19.35 -0.43 -1.36
CA THR A 591 19.02 -1.57 -0.53
C THR A 591 19.69 -2.83 -1.08
N TYR A 592 20.31 -3.58 -0.18
CA TYR A 592 20.62 -4.99 -0.38
C TYR A 592 19.74 -5.82 0.55
N THR A 593 18.99 -6.78 0.01
CA THR A 593 18.10 -7.67 0.76
C THR A 593 18.29 -9.11 0.32
N ASP A 594 18.68 -9.97 1.23
CA ASP A 594 18.79 -11.40 1.04
C ASP A 594 17.73 -12.09 1.89
N ALA A 595 16.58 -12.36 1.25
CA ALA A 595 15.39 -12.94 1.90
C ALA A 595 15.14 -14.34 1.32
N GLU A 596 15.22 -15.37 2.17
CA GLU A 596 15.19 -16.78 1.78
C GLU A 596 14.49 -17.64 2.83
N LEU A 597 13.91 -18.77 2.40
CA LEU A 597 13.49 -19.83 3.31
C LEU A 597 14.73 -20.41 4.01
N THR A 598 14.58 -20.84 5.25
CA THR A 598 15.63 -21.50 6.05
C THR A 598 15.28 -22.95 6.38
N GLU A 599 14.13 -23.41 5.91
CA GLU A 599 13.70 -24.81 5.92
C GLU A 599 12.71 -25.08 4.79
N ASP A 600 12.53 -26.33 4.43
CA ASP A 600 11.55 -26.75 3.45
C ASP A 600 10.11 -26.45 3.95
N LEU A 601 9.26 -25.94 3.08
CA LEU A 601 7.84 -25.78 3.42
C LEU A 601 7.17 -27.12 3.63
N PRO A 602 6.23 -27.24 4.61
CA PRO A 602 5.58 -28.48 4.90
C PRO A 602 4.69 -28.94 3.74
N THR A 603 4.74 -30.24 3.42
CA THR A 603 3.87 -30.86 2.44
C THR A 603 2.70 -31.55 3.13
N PHE A 604 1.49 -31.35 2.63
CA PHE A 604 0.28 -31.99 3.16
C PHE A 604 -0.25 -33.05 2.19
N ALA A 605 -0.51 -34.25 2.66
CA ALA A 605 -0.94 -35.37 1.81
C ALA A 605 -2.31 -35.10 1.17
N GLY A 606 -2.41 -35.25 -0.16
CA GLY A 606 -3.68 -35.07 -0.90
C GLY A 606 -4.00 -33.62 -1.25
N VAL A 607 -3.05 -32.73 -1.16
CA VAL A 607 -3.21 -31.31 -1.42
C VAL A 607 -2.09 -30.82 -2.32
N ASP A 608 -2.41 -29.92 -3.24
CA ASP A 608 -1.41 -29.15 -3.99
C ASP A 608 -0.82 -28.11 -3.03
N THR A 609 0.22 -28.50 -2.31
CA THR A 609 0.92 -27.61 -1.40
C THR A 609 1.85 -26.70 -2.19
N LEU A 610 1.96 -25.43 -1.74
CA LEU A 610 3.09 -24.60 -2.13
C LEU A 610 4.37 -25.38 -1.81
N ALA A 611 5.12 -25.73 -2.83
CA ALA A 611 6.48 -26.23 -2.63
C ALA A 611 7.39 -25.05 -2.37
N GLY A 612 8.37 -25.23 -1.50
CA GLY A 612 9.43 -24.27 -1.23
C GLY A 612 10.52 -25.01 -0.45
N PHE A 613 11.75 -24.75 -0.79
CA PHE A 613 12.90 -25.46 -0.24
C PHE A 613 13.81 -24.50 0.53
N ASP A 614 14.59 -25.03 1.46
CA ASP A 614 15.66 -24.30 2.11
C ASP A 614 16.56 -23.60 1.08
N GLY A 615 16.77 -22.29 1.26
CA GLY A 615 17.51 -21.44 0.32
C GLY A 615 16.68 -20.82 -0.81
N ASP A 616 15.39 -21.15 -0.94
CA ASP A 616 14.52 -20.48 -1.90
C ASP A 616 14.32 -19.01 -1.53
N ARG A 617 14.53 -18.13 -2.51
CA ARG A 617 14.29 -16.69 -2.35
C ARG A 617 12.78 -16.44 -2.14
N LEU A 618 12.44 -15.57 -1.18
CA LEU A 618 11.06 -15.15 -0.98
C LEU A 618 10.51 -14.45 -2.24
N PRO A 619 9.23 -14.68 -2.59
CA PRO A 619 8.61 -14.15 -3.80
C PRO A 619 8.76 -12.64 -3.92
N PHE A 620 8.94 -12.13 -5.14
CA PHE A 620 9.11 -10.71 -5.48
C PHE A 620 10.26 -9.99 -4.76
N SER A 621 11.07 -10.67 -3.95
CA SER A 621 12.21 -10.08 -3.27
C SER A 621 13.40 -9.87 -4.21
N SER A 622 13.80 -8.60 -4.42
CA SER A 622 15.00 -8.22 -5.17
C SER A 622 16.21 -8.14 -4.24
N LYS A 623 17.37 -8.70 -4.66
CA LYS A 623 18.62 -8.54 -3.89
C LYS A 623 19.14 -7.11 -3.87
N TRP A 624 18.94 -6.38 -4.97
CA TRP A 624 19.45 -5.03 -5.14
C TRP A 624 18.36 -4.11 -5.69
N ALA A 625 18.11 -3.02 -5.02
CA ALA A 625 17.22 -1.97 -5.50
C ALA A 625 17.72 -0.60 -5.04
N GLY A 626 17.41 0.43 -5.79
CA GLY A 626 17.74 1.79 -5.38
C GLY A 626 17.37 2.82 -6.40
N THR A 627 17.32 4.07 -5.93
CA THR A 627 17.04 5.25 -6.75
C THR A 627 18.05 6.33 -6.43
N VAL A 628 18.51 7.02 -7.46
CA VAL A 628 19.33 8.24 -7.35
C VAL A 628 18.64 9.35 -8.12
N SER A 629 18.45 10.48 -7.48
CA SER A 629 17.81 11.67 -8.06
C SER A 629 18.73 12.89 -7.91
N ALA A 630 18.87 13.66 -8.97
CA ALA A 630 19.58 14.92 -8.96
C ALA A 630 18.62 16.04 -9.39
N ARG A 631 18.60 17.14 -8.64
CA ARG A 631 17.80 18.33 -8.94
C ARG A 631 18.69 19.57 -8.92
N LYS A 632 18.49 20.44 -9.90
CA LYS A 632 19.10 21.77 -9.93
C LYS A 632 18.02 22.83 -10.09
N SER A 633 17.95 23.75 -9.14
CA SER A 633 17.12 24.94 -9.17
C SER A 633 18.00 26.17 -9.45
N VAL A 634 17.49 27.12 -10.19
CA VAL A 634 18.18 28.35 -10.59
C VAL A 634 17.18 29.51 -10.59
N GLU A 635 17.49 30.58 -9.89
CA GLU A 635 16.75 31.83 -10.01
C GLU A 635 17.02 32.45 -11.41
N LEU A 636 15.99 32.43 -12.25
CA LEU A 636 16.04 33.02 -13.60
C LEU A 636 15.80 34.54 -13.55
N THR A 637 14.92 34.95 -12.67
CA THR A 637 14.66 36.35 -12.28
C THR A 637 14.25 36.35 -10.80
N PRO A 638 14.19 37.51 -10.11
CA PRO A 638 13.75 37.57 -8.71
C PRO A 638 12.37 36.94 -8.44
N ASP A 639 11.52 36.86 -9.46
CA ASP A 639 10.16 36.36 -9.38
C ASP A 639 9.98 34.98 -10.05
N VAL A 640 11.07 34.38 -10.58
CA VAL A 640 10.98 33.11 -11.35
C VAL A 640 12.11 32.19 -10.96
N LEU A 641 11.75 31.08 -10.32
CA LEU A 641 12.64 29.95 -10.07
C LEU A 641 12.42 28.88 -11.16
N GLY A 642 13.48 28.49 -11.84
CA GLY A 642 13.48 27.35 -12.76
C GLY A 642 14.13 26.15 -12.11
N TYR A 643 13.63 24.94 -12.39
CA TYR A 643 14.29 23.71 -11.93
C TYR A 643 14.31 22.62 -13.01
N VAL A 644 15.28 21.74 -12.90
CA VAL A 644 15.38 20.50 -13.68
C VAL A 644 15.78 19.36 -12.75
N GLY A 645 15.15 18.22 -12.91
CA GLY A 645 15.40 17.02 -12.12
C GLY A 645 15.52 15.77 -13.00
N LEU A 646 16.38 14.86 -12.59
CA LEU A 646 16.59 13.56 -13.20
C LEU A 646 16.59 12.50 -12.11
N SER A 647 15.84 11.40 -12.32
CA SER A 647 15.82 10.26 -11.41
C SER A 647 16.14 8.98 -12.18
N TYR A 648 17.01 8.17 -11.61
CA TYR A 648 17.33 6.83 -12.11
C TYR A 648 17.01 5.81 -11.04
N THR A 649 16.18 4.82 -11.39
CA THR A 649 15.77 3.71 -10.52
C THR A 649 16.26 2.41 -11.10
N TYR A 650 16.83 1.55 -10.27
CA TYR A 650 17.20 0.16 -10.57
C TYR A 650 16.44 -0.79 -9.67
N VAL A 651 15.83 -1.82 -10.25
CA VAL A 651 15.23 -2.96 -9.54
C VAL A 651 15.86 -4.23 -10.07
N GLY A 652 16.48 -5.00 -9.20
CA GLY A 652 17.15 -6.25 -9.55
C GLY A 652 16.19 -7.39 -9.88
N ASP A 653 16.73 -8.51 -10.30
CA ASP A 653 15.97 -9.71 -10.62
C ASP A 653 15.20 -10.26 -9.41
N ARG A 654 14.04 -10.85 -9.67
CA ARG A 654 13.13 -11.42 -8.66
C ARG A 654 12.56 -12.74 -9.13
N ARG A 655 11.84 -13.43 -8.23
CA ARG A 655 11.06 -14.64 -8.50
C ARG A 655 9.60 -14.38 -8.18
N SER A 656 8.67 -14.88 -8.98
CA SER A 656 7.23 -14.66 -8.73
C SER A 656 6.66 -15.55 -7.63
N ALA A 657 7.29 -16.70 -7.36
CA ALA A 657 6.82 -17.71 -6.40
C ALA A 657 8.00 -18.53 -5.86
N PHE A 658 7.74 -19.40 -4.89
CA PHE A 658 8.67 -20.46 -4.47
C PHE A 658 8.86 -21.51 -5.57
N GLN A 659 9.88 -22.35 -5.42
CA GLN A 659 10.14 -23.42 -6.39
C GLN A 659 9.08 -24.50 -6.32
N ASN A 660 8.55 -24.91 -7.48
CA ASN A 660 7.61 -26.01 -7.58
C ASN A 660 8.33 -27.37 -7.70
N THR A 661 7.60 -28.45 -7.40
CA THR A 661 8.06 -29.82 -7.63
C THR A 661 7.36 -30.44 -8.84
N ALA A 662 7.97 -31.50 -9.42
CA ALA A 662 7.34 -32.31 -10.48
C ALA A 662 5.99 -32.93 -10.04
N ALA A 663 5.79 -33.09 -8.74
CA ALA A 663 4.56 -33.65 -8.17
C ALA A 663 3.44 -32.59 -8.01
N ASN A 664 3.77 -31.30 -8.09
CA ASN A 664 2.80 -30.22 -7.95
C ASN A 664 3.09 -29.09 -8.96
N PRO A 665 2.58 -29.17 -10.18
CA PRO A 665 2.76 -28.16 -11.21
C PRO A 665 1.81 -26.96 -11.07
N GLY A 666 1.09 -26.84 -9.95
CA GLY A 666 -0.02 -25.88 -9.80
C GLY A 666 0.35 -24.41 -9.82
N THR A 667 1.61 -24.04 -9.56
CA THR A 667 2.07 -22.65 -9.58
C THR A 667 3.41 -22.55 -10.30
N TYR A 668 3.48 -21.80 -11.39
CA TYR A 668 4.72 -21.58 -12.10
C TYR A 668 5.53 -20.51 -11.39
N ARG A 669 6.85 -20.77 -11.24
CA ARG A 669 7.81 -19.76 -10.81
C ARG A 669 8.39 -19.07 -12.04
N PHE A 670 8.15 -17.77 -12.15
CA PHE A 670 8.69 -16.94 -13.21
C PHE A 670 9.94 -16.21 -12.75
N ASP A 671 10.95 -16.19 -13.61
CA ASP A 671 12.06 -15.26 -13.53
C ASP A 671 11.58 -13.88 -13.98
N LEU A 672 11.69 -12.90 -13.08
CA LEU A 672 11.39 -11.51 -13.34
C LEU A 672 12.72 -10.77 -13.53
N PRO A 673 13.09 -10.40 -14.76
CA PRO A 673 14.36 -9.71 -15.03
C PRO A 673 14.49 -8.39 -14.29
N SER A 674 15.72 -7.95 -14.08
CA SER A 674 15.99 -6.59 -13.59
C SER A 674 15.57 -5.56 -14.64
N TYR A 675 15.16 -4.38 -14.17
CA TYR A 675 14.83 -3.25 -15.03
C TYR A 675 15.32 -1.91 -14.47
N ASN A 676 15.37 -0.91 -15.35
CA ASN A 676 15.79 0.44 -15.01
C ASN A 676 14.73 1.44 -15.48
N LEU A 677 14.43 2.43 -14.65
CA LEU A 677 13.57 3.54 -15.04
C LEU A 677 14.37 4.85 -14.99
N LEU A 678 14.15 5.68 -15.97
CA LEU A 678 14.74 7.02 -16.06
C LEU A 678 13.61 8.04 -16.20
N ASP A 679 13.52 8.97 -15.24
CA ASP A 679 12.50 10.01 -15.20
C ASP A 679 13.15 11.39 -15.30
N LEU A 680 12.55 12.28 -16.07
CA LEU A 680 13.01 13.66 -16.25
C LEU A 680 11.86 14.61 -15.86
N GLN A 681 12.21 15.69 -15.18
CA GLN A 681 11.27 16.77 -14.86
C GLN A 681 11.92 18.13 -15.07
N ALA A 682 11.11 19.14 -15.40
CA ALA A 682 11.51 20.54 -15.47
C ALA A 682 10.32 21.42 -15.13
N GLY A 683 10.56 22.51 -14.43
CA GLY A 683 9.45 23.39 -14.05
C GLY A 683 9.89 24.83 -13.86
N LEU A 684 8.87 25.68 -13.75
CA LEU A 684 8.97 27.10 -13.49
C LEU A 684 8.02 27.46 -12.35
N GLU A 685 8.54 28.14 -11.37
CA GLU A 685 7.78 28.69 -10.27
C GLU A 685 7.78 30.22 -10.36
N PHE A 686 6.60 30.83 -10.35
CA PHE A 686 6.40 32.27 -10.52
C PHE A 686 5.83 32.87 -9.24
N ASN A 687 6.55 33.81 -8.64
CA ASN A 687 6.16 34.55 -7.43
C ASN A 687 5.76 33.63 -6.25
N GLU A 688 6.31 32.42 -6.17
CA GLU A 688 5.93 31.40 -5.16
C GLU A 688 4.43 31.05 -5.16
N VAL A 689 3.70 31.40 -6.21
CA VAL A 689 2.23 31.25 -6.34
C VAL A 689 1.86 30.28 -7.44
N TRP A 690 2.51 30.38 -8.61
CA TRP A 690 2.24 29.53 -9.73
C TRP A 690 3.38 28.58 -10.00
N ASN A 691 3.08 27.28 -10.08
CA ASN A 691 4.05 26.27 -10.47
C ASN A 691 3.58 25.60 -11.78
N PHE A 692 4.43 25.62 -12.79
CA PHE A 692 4.29 24.86 -14.02
C PHE A 692 5.35 23.77 -14.03
N ASN A 693 4.95 22.52 -14.11
CA ASN A 693 5.83 21.36 -14.16
C ASN A 693 5.58 20.54 -15.44
N LEU A 694 6.66 20.20 -16.13
CA LEU A 694 6.72 19.28 -17.26
C LEU A 694 7.50 18.05 -16.83
N TYR A 695 6.98 16.85 -17.12
CA TYR A 695 7.64 15.62 -16.76
C TYR A 695 7.60 14.57 -17.87
N VAL A 696 8.61 13.70 -17.86
CA VAL A 696 8.67 12.49 -18.68
C VAL A 696 9.01 11.34 -17.76
N ARG A 697 8.09 10.42 -17.54
CA ARG A 697 8.32 9.17 -16.81
C ARG A 697 8.71 8.07 -17.77
N ASN A 698 9.55 7.16 -17.31
CA ASN A 698 10.07 6.05 -18.10
C ASN A 698 10.59 6.54 -19.48
N LEU A 699 11.52 7.48 -19.46
CA LEU A 699 12.06 8.15 -20.65
C LEU A 699 12.56 7.17 -21.72
N THR A 700 13.14 6.06 -21.31
CA THR A 700 13.66 4.99 -22.18
C THR A 700 12.58 4.07 -22.71
N ASN A 701 11.34 4.16 -22.21
CA ASN A 701 10.24 3.26 -22.50
C ASN A 701 10.56 1.80 -22.13
N GLU A 702 11.16 1.60 -20.97
CA GLU A 702 11.50 0.29 -20.44
C GLU A 702 10.24 -0.55 -20.18
N GLU A 703 10.25 -1.80 -20.56
CA GLU A 703 9.19 -2.79 -20.32
C GLU A 703 9.57 -3.72 -19.16
N GLY A 704 9.75 -3.14 -17.99
CA GLY A 704 10.10 -3.90 -16.79
C GLY A 704 8.93 -4.77 -16.31
N VAL A 705 9.17 -6.07 -16.10
CA VAL A 705 8.16 -6.98 -15.55
C VAL A 705 8.06 -6.77 -14.04
N ILE A 706 6.95 -6.24 -13.55
CA ILE A 706 6.69 -6.00 -12.13
C ILE A 706 6.30 -7.31 -11.43
N ALA A 707 5.32 -8.01 -12.01
CA ALA A 707 4.80 -9.28 -11.52
C ALA A 707 4.48 -10.22 -12.69
N ALA A 708 4.50 -11.51 -12.43
CA ALA A 708 4.04 -12.52 -13.40
C ALA A 708 3.37 -13.68 -12.68
N THR A 709 2.34 -14.23 -13.34
CA THR A 709 1.57 -15.38 -12.89
C THR A 709 1.06 -16.14 -14.12
N THR A 710 0.35 -17.24 -13.93
CA THR A 710 -0.45 -17.85 -14.98
C THR A 710 -1.88 -17.39 -14.90
N ARG A 711 -2.57 -17.35 -16.03
CA ARG A 711 -4.02 -17.26 -16.05
C ARG A 711 -4.58 -18.50 -15.34
N ASN A 712 -5.43 -18.31 -14.35
CA ASN A 712 -5.98 -19.37 -13.52
C ASN A 712 -6.38 -20.60 -14.34
N GLY A 713 -5.88 -21.79 -13.96
CA GLY A 713 -6.17 -23.06 -14.62
C GLY A 713 -5.63 -23.25 -16.04
N THR A 714 -4.77 -22.33 -16.51
CA THR A 714 -4.12 -22.44 -17.83
C THR A 714 -2.60 -22.34 -17.71
N ASN A 715 -1.92 -22.74 -18.79
CA ASN A 715 -0.47 -22.54 -18.96
C ASN A 715 -0.14 -21.21 -19.64
N THR A 716 -1.10 -20.27 -19.71
CA THR A 716 -0.86 -18.98 -20.36
C THR A 716 -0.27 -18.00 -19.34
N PRO A 717 0.97 -17.54 -19.52
CA PRO A 717 1.57 -16.54 -18.65
C PRO A 717 0.87 -15.20 -18.81
N ARG A 718 0.78 -14.45 -17.73
CA ARG A 718 0.37 -13.05 -17.72
C ARG A 718 1.28 -12.25 -16.82
N ALA A 719 1.50 -10.98 -17.15
CA ALA A 719 2.40 -10.11 -16.42
C ALA A 719 1.83 -8.71 -16.23
N VAL A 720 2.29 -8.05 -15.18
CA VAL A 720 2.14 -6.61 -14.96
C VAL A 720 3.46 -5.96 -15.36
N PHE A 721 3.39 -4.96 -16.23
CA PHE A 721 4.56 -4.21 -16.69
C PHE A 721 4.65 -2.82 -16.04
N THR A 722 5.83 -2.24 -16.12
CA THR A 722 5.99 -0.80 -15.90
C THR A 722 5.16 -0.02 -16.91
N GLN A 723 4.58 1.09 -16.44
CA GLN A 723 3.82 1.98 -17.34
C GLN A 723 4.71 2.45 -18.49
N PRO A 724 4.22 2.51 -19.74
CA PRO A 724 4.96 3.05 -20.89
C PRO A 724 5.43 4.48 -20.63
N ARG A 725 6.39 4.94 -21.45
CA ARG A 725 6.82 6.34 -21.41
C ARG A 725 5.62 7.28 -21.39
N THR A 726 5.52 8.10 -20.36
CA THR A 726 4.43 9.04 -20.15
C THR A 726 5.00 10.45 -20.12
N ILE A 727 4.46 11.33 -20.96
CA ILE A 727 4.81 12.74 -21.01
C ILE A 727 3.62 13.52 -20.49
N GLY A 728 3.83 14.42 -19.55
CA GLY A 728 2.74 15.19 -18.97
C GLY A 728 3.19 16.53 -18.43
N PHE A 729 2.19 17.34 -18.09
CA PHE A 729 2.41 18.61 -17.42
C PHE A 729 1.38 18.82 -16.30
N THR A 730 1.74 19.62 -15.32
CA THR A 730 0.82 20.14 -14.31
C THR A 730 0.97 21.66 -14.20
N LEU A 731 -0.12 22.31 -13.88
CA LEU A 731 -0.16 23.75 -13.54
C LEU A 731 -0.87 23.86 -12.20
N SER A 732 -0.18 24.39 -11.20
CA SER A 732 -0.76 24.64 -9.90
C SER A 732 -0.69 26.11 -9.50
N ARG A 733 -1.61 26.49 -8.63
CA ARG A 733 -1.66 27.81 -7.99
C ARG A 733 -1.90 27.64 -6.50
N GLU A 734 -1.08 28.35 -5.72
CA GLU A 734 -1.25 28.52 -4.30
C GLU A 734 -1.81 29.91 -3.97
N PHE A 735 -2.56 30.07 -2.91
CA PHE A 735 -3.16 31.35 -2.52
C PHE A 735 -3.45 31.40 -1.02
#